data_6f9f215aca9b3afea1e7782b439d36d8
#
_entry.id   6f9f215aca9b3afea1e7782b439d36d8
#
_cell.length_a   1.000
_cell.length_b   1.000
_cell.length_c   1.000
_cell.angle_alpha   90.00
_cell.angle_beta   90.00
_cell.angle_gamma   90.00
#
_symmetry.space_group_name_H-M   'P 1'
#
loop_
_entity.id
_entity.type
_entity.pdbx_description
1 polymer ?
#
loop_
_entity_poly.entity_id
_entity_poly.type
_entity_poly.pdbx_seq_one_letter_code
_entity_poly.pdbx_strand_id
1 'polypeptide(L)'
;METKCQCGCAHTYTSPQGKEKEQSMIRKIGAPVLSGIFLITGIIFQHQQWVGFSHPVVEFCWFLLGFLPVGLPVMREAWEGILRKDWFNEFSLMALASLGAFYIGEYPEALAVMLLYTLGEMLQDKAVNQATRNIRGLLDVRPERVDVYRENTLRTVSPRDVNVGETIEVKPGERVPLDGTLQNPQAVFDTSALTGESMPRNVSAGGDVLAGMIVSGQAVRILVTKPYDHSTLARILNLVQDAAERKAPAELFIRRFARIYTPIVVLLAVLIVALPALVAAVHPGFDYVFNNWLYRGLVFLVISCPCALIISIPLGYFGGIGAASRMGILFKGSNYLDAITRMNAIVFDKTGTLTTGSFRVTSIQAAGLPEDELLRLVLSVEKKSTHPVAQAVARFAAERGVEPLEVTTLNELAGYGLEAEVGSRKVLVGNIRLLKDRKISVPEELTDCVTTVVVCAVDGRYAGCLLLSDTLKEDATDAIKKLKALKIDNIQMLSGDKQEIVDIFAAELGIDKAYGDLLPEDKAVHLEQLNSAPDVSVAFVGDGMNDAPVLALSDVGIAMGGLGSDAAIESADVVIQTDQPSRVATAISIGRATRRIVMQNIIGAITVKILVLIAGAFGFATLWAAVFADVGVALLVVLNSVRILGKKF
;
A
#
# COMPACT_ATOMS: atom_id res chain seq x y z
N MET A 1 26.43 14.81 8.68
CA MET A 1 27.18 13.54 8.60
C MET A 1 26.29 12.56 7.87
N GLU A 2 26.40 12.55 6.55
CA GLU A 2 25.60 11.72 5.65
C GLU A 2 26.18 10.31 5.62
N THR A 3 25.51 9.36 6.22
CA THR A 3 25.81 7.93 6.07
C THR A 3 25.13 7.43 4.80
N LYS A 4 25.86 7.43 3.70
CA LYS A 4 25.48 6.71 2.47
C LYS A 4 25.38 5.21 2.77
N CYS A 5 24.17 4.67 2.80
CA CYS A 5 23.93 3.22 2.76
C CYS A 5 24.33 2.67 1.39
N GLN A 6 25.53 2.10 1.29
CA GLN A 6 25.98 1.29 0.17
C GLN A 6 25.45 -0.14 0.35
N CYS A 7 24.30 -0.46 -0.21
CA CYS A 7 23.86 -1.83 -0.45
C CYS A 7 23.63 -2.02 -1.94
N GLY A 8 24.42 -2.91 -2.54
CA GLY A 8 24.47 -3.18 -3.98
C GLY A 8 23.28 -3.96 -4.55
N CYS A 9 22.07 -3.45 -4.37
CA CYS A 9 20.85 -3.88 -5.08
C CYS A 9 19.99 -2.67 -5.49
N ALA A 10 20.60 -1.48 -5.60
CA ALA A 10 19.94 -0.33 -6.21
C ALA A 10 20.31 -0.30 -7.69
N HIS A 11 19.65 -1.12 -8.52
CA HIS A 11 19.48 -0.72 -9.90
C HIS A 11 18.64 0.55 -9.89
N THR A 12 19.33 1.68 -9.94
CA THR A 12 18.76 2.99 -10.20
C THR A 12 18.04 2.90 -11.54
N TYR A 13 16.72 2.78 -11.51
CA TYR A 13 15.87 2.86 -12.70
C TYR A 13 15.80 4.32 -13.16
N THR A 14 16.87 4.82 -13.72
CA THR A 14 16.83 5.98 -14.60
C THR A 14 16.32 5.51 -15.96
N SER A 15 15.22 6.07 -16.41
CA SER A 15 14.62 5.83 -17.72
C SER A 15 15.60 6.20 -18.85
N PRO A 16 16.10 5.26 -19.66
CA PRO A 16 16.84 5.58 -20.87
C PRO A 16 15.90 5.68 -22.07
N GLN A 17 16.17 6.66 -22.90
CA GLN A 17 15.45 6.92 -24.15
C GLN A 17 15.51 5.72 -25.11
N GLY A 18 14.43 5.52 -25.92
CA GLY A 18 14.09 4.29 -26.63
C GLY A 18 15.13 3.67 -27.60
N LYS A 19 16.20 4.36 -28.02
CA LYS A 19 17.22 3.80 -28.91
C LYS A 19 18.33 3.02 -28.21
N GLU A 20 18.64 3.33 -26.94
CA GLU A 20 19.56 2.52 -26.12
C GLU A 20 18.95 1.19 -25.66
N LYS A 21 17.62 1.11 -25.56
CA LYS A 21 16.90 -0.10 -25.16
C LYS A 21 16.99 -1.25 -26.17
N GLU A 22 16.98 -0.95 -27.45
CA GLU A 22 16.98 -1.99 -28.53
C GLU A 22 18.39 -2.61 -28.71
N GLN A 23 19.43 -1.80 -28.66
CA GLN A 23 20.82 -2.31 -28.72
C GLN A 23 21.23 -3.09 -27.48
N SER A 24 20.71 -2.72 -26.27
CA SER A 24 20.97 -3.48 -25.04
C SER A 24 20.25 -4.82 -25.03
N MET A 25 19.08 -4.94 -25.65
CA MET A 25 18.28 -6.15 -25.68
C MET A 25 18.89 -7.21 -26.63
N ILE A 26 19.36 -6.81 -27.82
CA ILE A 26 20.06 -7.69 -28.77
C ILE A 26 21.37 -8.21 -28.14
N ARG A 27 22.09 -7.38 -27.42
CA ARG A 27 23.35 -7.76 -26.74
C ARG A 27 23.10 -8.70 -25.56
N LYS A 28 22.00 -8.54 -24.83
CA LYS A 28 21.59 -9.40 -23.71
C LYS A 28 21.17 -10.80 -24.19
N ILE A 29 20.49 -10.94 -25.32
CA ILE A 29 20.06 -12.23 -25.88
C ILE A 29 21.18 -12.89 -26.67
N GLY A 30 22.02 -12.12 -27.33
CA GLY A 30 23.10 -12.65 -28.19
C GLY A 30 24.15 -13.46 -27.42
N ALA A 31 24.52 -13.05 -26.23
CA ALA A 31 25.51 -13.75 -25.41
C ALA A 31 25.08 -15.19 -25.03
N PRO A 32 23.89 -15.41 -24.43
CA PRO A 32 23.41 -16.77 -24.13
C PRO A 32 23.22 -17.64 -25.39
N VAL A 33 22.73 -17.07 -26.48
CA VAL A 33 22.56 -17.81 -27.74
C VAL A 33 23.91 -18.28 -28.27
N LEU A 34 24.91 -17.41 -28.30
CA LEU A 34 26.26 -17.76 -28.73
C LEU A 34 26.85 -18.87 -27.83
N SER A 35 26.78 -18.70 -26.52
CA SER A 35 27.23 -19.69 -25.54
C SER A 35 26.51 -21.05 -25.70
N GLY A 36 25.20 -21.00 -25.98
CA GLY A 36 24.40 -22.21 -26.26
C GLY A 36 24.84 -22.97 -27.52
N ILE A 37 25.20 -22.22 -28.57
CA ILE A 37 25.75 -22.83 -29.82
C ILE A 37 27.08 -23.52 -29.50
N PHE A 38 27.99 -22.86 -28.77
CA PHE A 38 29.26 -23.47 -28.35
C PHE A 38 29.06 -24.74 -27.52
N LEU A 39 28.09 -24.70 -26.58
CA LEU A 39 27.77 -25.84 -25.73
C LEU A 39 27.24 -27.03 -26.54
N ILE A 40 26.21 -26.80 -27.37
CA ILE A 40 25.59 -27.88 -28.18
C ILE A 40 26.60 -28.46 -29.16
N THR A 41 27.32 -27.62 -29.88
CA THR A 41 28.31 -28.09 -30.86
C THR A 41 29.47 -28.81 -30.18
N GLY A 42 29.93 -28.35 -29.01
CA GLY A 42 30.98 -29.01 -28.22
C GLY A 42 30.55 -30.41 -27.75
N ILE A 43 29.31 -30.58 -27.25
CA ILE A 43 28.76 -31.87 -26.84
C ILE A 43 28.64 -32.82 -28.05
N ILE A 44 28.21 -32.33 -29.21
CA ILE A 44 28.13 -33.10 -30.44
C ILE A 44 29.52 -33.60 -30.85
N PHE A 45 30.54 -32.74 -30.84
CA PHE A 45 31.92 -33.09 -31.18
C PHE A 45 32.53 -34.11 -30.20
N GLN A 46 32.25 -34.02 -28.91
CA GLN A 46 32.63 -35.03 -27.94
C GLN A 46 31.96 -36.38 -28.22
N HIS A 47 30.64 -36.37 -28.51
CA HIS A 47 29.89 -37.61 -28.75
C HIS A 47 30.31 -38.29 -30.06
N GLN A 48 30.66 -37.52 -31.09
CA GLN A 48 31.12 -38.04 -32.36
C GLN A 48 32.62 -38.42 -32.40
N GLN A 49 33.34 -38.25 -31.28
CA GLN A 49 34.78 -38.49 -31.14
C GLN A 49 35.60 -37.88 -32.29
N TRP A 50 35.30 -36.64 -32.65
CA TRP A 50 35.97 -35.95 -33.76
C TRP A 50 37.48 -35.77 -33.44
N VAL A 51 38.36 -36.31 -34.32
CA VAL A 51 39.81 -36.44 -34.11
C VAL A 51 40.49 -35.10 -33.71
N GLY A 52 39.99 -33.98 -34.25
CA GLY A 52 40.49 -32.63 -33.88
C GLY A 52 40.04 -32.14 -32.52
N PHE A 53 38.93 -32.67 -31.98
CA PHE A 53 38.35 -32.25 -30.69
C PHE A 53 38.80 -33.15 -29.52
N SER A 54 39.39 -34.28 -29.81
CA SER A 54 39.95 -35.21 -28.79
C SER A 54 41.22 -34.69 -28.11
N HIS A 55 41.78 -33.56 -28.55
CA HIS A 55 42.92 -32.93 -27.88
C HIS A 55 42.44 -32.08 -26.71
N PRO A 56 42.88 -32.29 -25.45
CA PRO A 56 42.40 -31.60 -24.26
C PRO A 56 42.45 -30.08 -24.34
N VAL A 57 43.47 -29.56 -25.03
CA VAL A 57 43.64 -28.08 -25.17
C VAL A 57 42.58 -27.50 -26.13
N VAL A 58 42.19 -28.24 -27.18
CA VAL A 58 41.16 -27.79 -28.13
C VAL A 58 39.79 -27.78 -27.46
N GLU A 59 39.49 -28.80 -26.71
CA GLU A 59 38.29 -28.94 -25.93
C GLU A 59 38.18 -27.81 -24.88
N PHE A 60 39.23 -27.59 -24.07
CA PHE A 60 39.32 -26.48 -23.13
C PHE A 60 39.08 -25.15 -23.79
N CYS A 61 39.79 -24.84 -24.89
CA CYS A 61 39.67 -23.55 -25.58
C CYS A 61 38.25 -23.35 -26.14
N TRP A 62 37.62 -24.41 -26.67
CA TRP A 62 36.27 -24.35 -27.23
C TRP A 62 35.25 -23.95 -26.16
N PHE A 63 35.22 -24.68 -25.05
CA PHE A 63 34.28 -24.37 -23.95
C PHE A 63 34.61 -23.09 -23.25
N LEU A 64 35.87 -22.68 -23.16
CA LEU A 64 36.29 -21.37 -22.64
C LEU A 64 35.77 -20.23 -23.52
N LEU A 65 35.88 -20.35 -24.86
CA LEU A 65 35.31 -19.33 -25.77
C LEU A 65 33.80 -19.23 -25.64
N GLY A 66 33.09 -20.37 -25.46
CA GLY A 66 31.67 -20.39 -25.18
C GLY A 66 31.30 -19.80 -23.80
N PHE A 67 32.17 -19.94 -22.82
CA PHE A 67 31.98 -19.46 -21.46
C PHE A 67 32.11 -17.92 -21.35
N LEU A 68 33.05 -17.31 -22.06
CA LEU A 68 33.35 -15.88 -21.94
C LEU A 68 32.13 -14.97 -22.06
N PRO A 69 31.20 -15.14 -23.04
CA PRO A 69 30.05 -14.23 -23.19
C PRO A 69 29.12 -14.20 -21.98
N VAL A 70 28.91 -15.32 -21.29
CA VAL A 70 28.00 -15.46 -20.15
C VAL A 70 28.73 -15.44 -18.81
N GLY A 71 29.97 -15.95 -18.75
CA GLY A 71 30.75 -16.05 -17.52
C GLY A 71 31.46 -14.75 -17.14
N LEU A 72 31.98 -13.97 -18.13
CA LEU A 72 32.73 -12.76 -17.83
C LEU A 72 31.92 -11.70 -17.06
N PRO A 73 30.64 -11.45 -17.37
CA PRO A 73 29.81 -10.55 -16.55
C PRO A 73 29.71 -11.02 -15.10
N VAL A 74 29.44 -12.32 -14.88
CA VAL A 74 29.32 -12.90 -13.53
C VAL A 74 30.65 -12.84 -12.77
N MET A 75 31.76 -13.12 -13.43
CA MET A 75 33.10 -13.00 -12.85
C MET A 75 33.42 -11.56 -12.43
N ARG A 76 32.99 -10.58 -13.23
CA ARG A 76 33.17 -9.17 -12.92
C ARG A 76 32.35 -8.77 -11.69
N GLU A 77 31.08 -9.16 -11.60
CA GLU A 77 30.23 -8.90 -10.42
C GLU A 77 30.78 -9.60 -9.16
N ALA A 78 31.29 -10.83 -9.30
CA ALA A 78 31.96 -11.53 -8.21
C ALA A 78 33.19 -10.76 -7.72
N TRP A 79 34.03 -10.25 -8.64
CA TRP A 79 35.20 -9.47 -8.31
C TRP A 79 34.87 -8.14 -7.63
N GLU A 80 33.85 -7.43 -8.15
CA GLU A 80 33.35 -6.20 -7.52
C GLU A 80 32.78 -6.47 -6.13
N GLY A 81 32.11 -7.60 -5.92
CA GLY A 81 31.63 -8.05 -4.61
C GLY A 81 32.77 -8.28 -3.61
N ILE A 82 33.83 -8.94 -4.04
CA ILE A 82 35.04 -9.17 -3.24
C ILE A 82 35.68 -7.84 -2.82
N LEU A 83 35.80 -6.87 -3.74
CA LEU A 83 36.34 -5.55 -3.44
C LEU A 83 35.49 -4.76 -2.43
N ARG A 84 34.17 -4.98 -2.44
CA ARG A 84 33.22 -4.39 -1.47
C ARG A 84 33.15 -5.15 -0.15
N LYS A 85 34.00 -6.17 0.07
CA LYS A 85 34.00 -7.06 1.24
C LYS A 85 32.72 -7.91 1.38
N ASP A 86 31.98 -8.12 0.29
CA ASP A 86 30.87 -9.05 0.20
C ASP A 86 31.33 -10.34 -0.49
N TRP A 87 32.11 -11.13 0.26
CA TRP A 87 32.83 -12.31 -0.25
C TRP A 87 31.94 -13.49 -0.58
N PHE A 88 30.79 -13.57 0.10
CA PHE A 88 29.86 -14.71 0.04
C PHE A 88 28.55 -14.36 -0.67
N ASN A 89 28.64 -13.67 -1.81
CA ASN A 89 27.50 -13.41 -2.66
C ASN A 89 27.28 -14.53 -3.69
N GLU A 90 26.13 -14.52 -4.34
CA GLU A 90 25.75 -15.50 -5.37
C GLU A 90 26.73 -15.56 -6.54
N PHE A 91 27.22 -14.43 -7.00
CA PHE A 91 28.18 -14.34 -8.10
C PHE A 91 29.52 -15.00 -7.73
N SER A 92 30.00 -14.81 -6.51
CA SER A 92 31.21 -15.43 -6.02
C SER A 92 31.10 -16.96 -5.94
N LEU A 93 29.94 -17.47 -5.50
CA LEU A 93 29.68 -18.91 -5.44
C LEU A 93 29.62 -19.54 -6.84
N MET A 94 28.92 -18.88 -7.78
CA MET A 94 28.82 -19.33 -9.17
C MET A 94 30.16 -19.28 -9.90
N ALA A 95 30.93 -18.21 -9.68
CA ALA A 95 32.29 -18.08 -10.19
C ALA A 95 33.20 -19.20 -9.68
N LEU A 96 33.18 -19.47 -8.37
CA LEU A 96 33.98 -20.54 -7.75
C LEU A 96 33.59 -21.91 -8.29
N ALA A 97 32.30 -22.18 -8.41
CA ALA A 97 31.81 -23.45 -8.93
C ALA A 97 32.20 -23.69 -10.40
N SER A 98 32.11 -22.67 -11.25
CA SER A 98 32.49 -22.78 -12.67
C SER A 98 33.99 -22.92 -12.84
N LEU A 99 34.81 -22.17 -12.09
CA LEU A 99 36.27 -22.32 -12.10
C LEU A 99 36.68 -23.70 -11.60
N GLY A 100 36.02 -24.21 -10.55
CA GLY A 100 36.23 -25.56 -10.05
C GLY A 100 35.87 -26.64 -11.07
N ALA A 101 34.77 -26.48 -11.82
CA ALA A 101 34.40 -27.39 -12.89
C ALA A 101 35.43 -27.39 -14.03
N PHE A 102 35.96 -26.21 -14.43
CA PHE A 102 37.09 -26.13 -15.37
C PHE A 102 38.33 -26.82 -14.84
N TYR A 103 38.64 -26.72 -13.55
CA TYR A 103 39.80 -27.36 -12.94
C TYR A 103 39.73 -28.88 -12.96
N ILE A 104 38.54 -29.47 -12.74
CA ILE A 104 38.36 -30.94 -12.74
C ILE A 104 38.18 -31.52 -14.15
N GLY A 105 38.12 -30.65 -15.20
CA GLY A 105 37.97 -31.10 -16.58
C GLY A 105 36.51 -31.22 -17.08
N GLU A 106 35.53 -30.84 -16.26
CA GLU A 106 34.09 -30.84 -16.60
C GLU A 106 33.71 -29.53 -17.34
N TYR A 107 34.36 -29.30 -18.50
CA TYR A 107 34.20 -28.05 -19.28
C TYR A 107 32.77 -27.78 -19.78
N PRO A 108 32.05 -28.81 -20.30
CA PRO A 108 30.65 -28.64 -20.71
C PRO A 108 29.76 -28.19 -19.56
N GLU A 109 29.98 -28.77 -18.35
CA GLU A 109 29.19 -28.44 -17.17
C GLU A 109 29.48 -26.99 -16.69
N ALA A 110 30.76 -26.57 -16.73
CA ALA A 110 31.13 -25.19 -16.38
C ALA A 110 30.41 -24.16 -17.25
N LEU A 111 30.39 -24.39 -18.56
CA LEU A 111 29.67 -23.54 -19.53
C LEU A 111 28.15 -23.59 -19.30
N ALA A 112 27.61 -24.80 -19.10
CA ALA A 112 26.17 -24.99 -18.91
C ALA A 112 25.64 -24.31 -17.66
N VAL A 113 26.36 -24.41 -16.55
CA VAL A 113 26.00 -23.73 -15.29
C VAL A 113 25.85 -22.23 -15.50
N MET A 114 26.83 -21.58 -16.15
CA MET A 114 26.76 -20.15 -16.44
C MET A 114 25.69 -19.78 -17.43
N LEU A 115 25.50 -20.60 -18.46
CA LEU A 115 24.43 -20.38 -19.45
C LEU A 115 23.06 -20.48 -18.81
N LEU A 116 22.78 -21.56 -18.05
CA LEU A 116 21.50 -21.75 -17.36
C LEU A 116 21.27 -20.69 -16.29
N TYR A 117 22.30 -20.30 -15.54
CA TYR A 117 22.23 -19.19 -14.58
C TYR A 117 21.83 -17.89 -15.28
N THR A 118 22.52 -17.51 -16.36
CA THR A 118 22.22 -16.29 -17.12
C THR A 118 20.81 -16.31 -17.72
N LEU A 119 20.38 -17.45 -18.26
CA LEU A 119 19.01 -17.62 -18.76
C LEU A 119 17.98 -17.51 -17.64
N GLY A 120 18.29 -18.11 -16.49
CA GLY A 120 17.44 -18.05 -15.30
C GLY A 120 17.28 -16.61 -14.81
N GLU A 121 18.37 -15.86 -14.68
CA GLU A 121 18.37 -14.46 -14.30
C GLU A 121 17.56 -13.60 -15.28
N MET A 122 17.75 -13.81 -16.60
CA MET A 122 16.96 -13.11 -17.62
C MET A 122 15.46 -13.40 -17.53
N LEU A 123 15.07 -14.65 -17.26
CA LEU A 123 13.67 -15.04 -17.09
C LEU A 123 13.08 -14.44 -15.81
N GLN A 124 13.83 -14.45 -14.70
CA GLN A 124 13.45 -13.82 -13.45
C GLN A 124 13.28 -12.31 -13.62
N ASP A 125 14.25 -11.63 -14.23
CA ASP A 125 14.20 -10.20 -14.52
C ASP A 125 12.96 -9.85 -15.35
N LYS A 126 12.68 -10.65 -16.39
CA LYS A 126 11.50 -10.45 -17.23
C LYS A 126 10.21 -10.65 -16.44
N ALA A 127 10.12 -11.67 -15.60
CA ALA A 127 8.95 -11.96 -14.78
C ALA A 127 8.72 -10.88 -13.70
N VAL A 128 9.79 -10.46 -13.00
CA VAL A 128 9.76 -9.37 -12.01
C VAL A 128 9.38 -8.04 -12.67
N ASN A 129 10.01 -7.71 -13.81
CA ASN A 129 9.70 -6.49 -14.54
C ASN A 129 8.27 -6.48 -15.07
N GLN A 130 7.75 -7.62 -15.55
CA GLN A 130 6.36 -7.74 -15.98
C GLN A 130 5.39 -7.56 -14.81
N ALA A 131 5.67 -8.21 -13.67
CA ALA A 131 4.88 -8.07 -12.45
C ALA A 131 4.89 -6.62 -11.94
N THR A 132 6.07 -6.00 -11.89
CA THR A 132 6.23 -4.60 -11.48
C THR A 132 5.56 -3.63 -12.47
N ARG A 133 5.63 -3.88 -13.78
CA ARG A 133 4.91 -3.08 -14.78
C ARG A 133 3.40 -3.21 -14.64
N ASN A 134 2.89 -4.41 -14.39
CA ASN A 134 1.47 -4.62 -14.16
C ASN A 134 0.98 -3.84 -12.94
N ILE A 135 1.77 -3.79 -11.87
CA ILE A 135 1.47 -3.03 -10.67
C ILE A 135 1.59 -1.52 -10.95
N ARG A 136 2.67 -1.06 -11.59
CA ARG A 136 2.86 0.35 -11.97
C ARG A 136 1.84 0.80 -13.00
N GLY A 137 1.51 -0.01 -14.00
CA GLY A 137 0.52 0.34 -15.01
C GLY A 137 -0.88 0.52 -14.47
N LEU A 138 -1.19 -0.08 -13.30
CA LEU A 138 -2.43 0.16 -12.56
C LEU A 138 -2.40 1.50 -11.80
N LEU A 139 -1.19 2.02 -11.53
CA LEU A 139 -0.95 3.26 -10.79
C LEU A 139 -0.50 4.40 -11.72
N ASP A 140 0.19 4.09 -12.83
CA ASP A 140 0.80 5.07 -13.75
C ASP A 140 -0.20 5.49 -14.83
N VAL A 141 -1.21 6.21 -14.40
CA VAL A 141 -2.27 6.74 -15.25
C VAL A 141 -2.14 8.26 -15.34
N ARG A 142 -0.90 8.76 -15.45
CA ARG A 142 -0.62 10.20 -15.55
C ARG A 142 -0.94 10.71 -16.94
N PRO A 143 -1.82 11.72 -17.09
CA PRO A 143 -1.94 12.45 -18.33
C PRO A 143 -0.61 13.13 -18.68
N GLU A 144 -0.11 12.90 -19.90
CA GLU A 144 1.14 13.53 -20.36
C GLU A 144 0.91 14.96 -20.88
N ARG A 145 -0.33 15.30 -21.20
CA ARG A 145 -0.74 16.58 -21.78
C ARG A 145 -2.01 17.08 -21.16
N VAL A 146 -2.19 18.39 -21.15
CA VAL A 146 -3.39 19.08 -20.67
C VAL A 146 -3.64 20.30 -21.52
N ASP A 147 -4.91 20.57 -21.81
CA ASP A 147 -5.36 21.76 -22.50
C ASP A 147 -5.61 22.88 -21.47
N VAL A 148 -4.86 23.96 -21.52
CA VAL A 148 -4.95 25.11 -20.61
C VAL A 148 -5.36 26.37 -21.36
N TYR A 149 -6.23 27.19 -20.74
CA TYR A 149 -6.61 28.49 -21.26
C TYR A 149 -5.56 29.55 -20.89
N ARG A 150 -4.87 30.08 -21.89
CA ARG A 150 -3.93 31.20 -21.76
C ARG A 150 -4.29 32.27 -22.79
N GLU A 151 -4.44 33.51 -22.36
CA GLU A 151 -4.81 34.64 -23.25
C GLU A 151 -6.04 34.34 -24.12
N ASN A 152 -7.06 33.70 -23.56
CA ASN A 152 -8.30 33.28 -24.25
C ASN A 152 -8.10 32.25 -25.38
N THR A 153 -6.92 31.61 -25.45
CA THR A 153 -6.61 30.54 -26.39
C THR A 153 -6.32 29.24 -25.66
N LEU A 154 -6.79 28.13 -26.24
CA LEU A 154 -6.52 26.80 -25.69
C LEU A 154 -5.12 26.36 -26.16
N ARG A 155 -4.24 26.03 -25.22
CA ARG A 155 -2.87 25.55 -25.50
C ARG A 155 -2.64 24.22 -24.82
N THR A 156 -2.14 23.24 -25.55
CA THR A 156 -1.76 21.94 -24.99
C THR A 156 -0.34 22.01 -24.45
N VAL A 157 -0.19 21.79 -23.13
CA VAL A 157 1.08 21.85 -22.42
C VAL A 157 1.29 20.59 -21.56
N SER A 158 2.46 20.42 -20.96
CA SER A 158 2.68 19.44 -19.91
C SER A 158 1.95 19.86 -18.63
N PRO A 159 1.32 18.94 -17.88
CA PRO A 159 0.72 19.28 -16.58
C PRO A 159 1.68 19.94 -15.58
N ARG A 160 2.98 19.71 -15.71
CA ARG A 160 4.03 20.35 -14.90
C ARG A 160 4.20 21.84 -15.18
N ASP A 161 3.78 22.28 -16.37
CA ASP A 161 3.94 23.67 -16.82
C ASP A 161 2.66 24.51 -16.53
N VAL A 162 1.68 23.93 -15.84
CA VAL A 162 0.44 24.61 -15.45
C VAL A 162 0.59 25.18 -14.05
N ASN A 163 0.25 26.46 -13.91
CA ASN A 163 0.31 27.16 -12.64
C ASN A 163 -1.01 27.12 -11.88
N VAL A 164 -0.95 27.27 -10.57
CA VAL A 164 -2.13 27.46 -9.72
C VAL A 164 -2.88 28.73 -10.16
N GLY A 165 -4.20 28.64 -10.30
CA GLY A 165 -5.06 29.71 -10.79
C GLY A 165 -5.30 29.71 -12.31
N GLU A 166 -4.61 28.84 -13.09
CA GLU A 166 -4.94 28.63 -14.49
C GLU A 166 -6.16 27.72 -14.63
N THR A 167 -6.92 27.90 -15.70
CA THR A 167 -8.09 27.05 -16.01
C THR A 167 -7.68 26.03 -17.08
N ILE A 168 -7.94 24.75 -16.77
CA ILE A 168 -7.73 23.63 -17.69
C ILE A 168 -9.07 23.12 -18.23
N GLU A 169 -9.05 22.60 -19.46
CA GLU A 169 -10.19 21.89 -20.05
C GLU A 169 -9.87 20.40 -20.16
N VAL A 170 -10.80 19.56 -19.70
CA VAL A 170 -10.68 18.10 -19.74
C VAL A 170 -11.89 17.53 -20.46
N LYS A 171 -11.65 16.70 -21.48
CA LYS A 171 -12.69 16.15 -22.36
C LYS A 171 -13.29 14.86 -21.76
N PRO A 172 -14.50 14.47 -22.21
CA PRO A 172 -15.09 13.20 -21.80
C PRO A 172 -14.16 12.01 -22.08
N GLY A 173 -14.02 11.12 -21.10
CA GLY A 173 -13.12 9.97 -21.17
C GLY A 173 -11.67 10.28 -20.83
N GLU A 174 -11.29 11.55 -20.73
CA GLU A 174 -9.95 11.96 -20.29
C GLU A 174 -9.87 11.99 -18.75
N ARG A 175 -8.66 11.84 -18.25
CA ARG A 175 -8.38 11.96 -16.81
C ARG A 175 -8.00 13.39 -16.46
N VAL A 176 -8.51 13.83 -15.32
CA VAL A 176 -8.13 15.10 -14.72
C VAL A 176 -6.65 15.07 -14.34
N PRO A 177 -5.82 15.99 -14.88
CA PRO A 177 -4.37 15.97 -14.66
C PRO A 177 -3.93 16.64 -13.35
N LEU A 178 -4.73 17.58 -12.83
CA LEU A 178 -4.38 18.43 -11.69
C LEU A 178 -5.60 18.62 -10.77
N ASP A 179 -5.36 18.79 -9.47
CA ASP A 179 -6.41 19.13 -8.52
C ASP A 179 -6.92 20.55 -8.75
N GLY A 180 -8.24 20.73 -8.64
CA GLY A 180 -8.84 22.03 -8.83
C GLY A 180 -10.31 22.07 -8.44
N THR A 181 -10.96 23.20 -8.74
CA THR A 181 -12.39 23.39 -8.51
C THR A 181 -13.14 23.47 -9.83
N LEU A 182 -14.32 22.83 -9.87
CA LEU A 182 -15.16 22.78 -11.06
C LEU A 182 -15.76 24.17 -11.37
N GLN A 183 -15.61 24.63 -12.61
CA GLN A 183 -16.24 25.87 -13.08
C GLN A 183 -17.59 25.66 -13.76
N ASN A 184 -17.86 24.45 -14.27
CA ASN A 184 -19.16 24.12 -14.84
C ASN A 184 -20.25 24.06 -13.76
N PRO A 185 -21.54 24.30 -14.08
CA PRO A 185 -22.63 24.20 -13.11
C PRO A 185 -22.70 22.84 -12.41
N GLN A 186 -22.49 21.76 -13.16
CA GLN A 186 -22.45 20.40 -12.67
C GLN A 186 -21.67 19.51 -13.65
N ALA A 187 -20.97 18.49 -13.13
CA ALA A 187 -20.30 17.47 -13.93
C ALA A 187 -20.25 16.12 -13.20
N VAL A 188 -20.16 15.05 -13.99
CA VAL A 188 -20.08 13.66 -13.50
C VAL A 188 -18.67 13.14 -13.72
N PHE A 189 -18.10 12.52 -12.69
CA PHE A 189 -16.77 11.95 -12.73
C PHE A 189 -16.78 10.47 -12.30
N ASP A 190 -16.07 9.64 -13.03
CA ASP A 190 -15.75 8.29 -12.59
C ASP A 190 -14.50 8.35 -11.68
N THR A 191 -14.66 7.95 -10.43
CA THR A 191 -13.61 7.95 -9.41
C THR A 191 -13.01 6.57 -9.19
N SER A 192 -13.47 5.55 -9.92
CA SER A 192 -13.09 4.14 -9.71
C SER A 192 -11.58 3.89 -9.72
N ALA A 193 -10.84 4.66 -10.51
CA ALA A 193 -9.39 4.56 -10.58
C ALA A 193 -8.65 5.09 -9.34
N LEU A 194 -9.29 5.97 -8.55
CA LEU A 194 -8.73 6.56 -7.33
C LEU A 194 -9.27 5.85 -6.09
N THR A 195 -10.58 5.73 -5.99
CA THR A 195 -11.25 5.24 -4.78
C THR A 195 -11.64 3.77 -4.86
N GLY A 196 -11.63 3.17 -6.05
CA GLY A 196 -12.15 1.81 -6.27
C GLY A 196 -13.69 1.72 -6.22
N GLU A 197 -14.39 2.87 -6.17
CA GLU A 197 -15.85 2.93 -6.21
C GLU A 197 -16.37 2.91 -7.65
N SER A 198 -17.36 2.05 -7.92
CA SER A 198 -17.94 1.92 -9.27
C SER A 198 -19.01 2.96 -9.58
N MET A 199 -19.50 3.71 -8.56
CA MET A 199 -20.53 4.73 -8.77
C MET A 199 -19.90 6.07 -9.16
N PRO A 200 -20.36 6.69 -10.26
CA PRO A 200 -19.90 8.01 -10.66
C PRO A 200 -20.26 9.07 -9.61
N ARG A 201 -19.35 10.01 -9.37
CA ARG A 201 -19.54 11.13 -8.45
C ARG A 201 -20.04 12.37 -9.20
N ASN A 202 -21.14 12.96 -8.71
CA ASN A 202 -21.62 14.26 -9.19
C ASN A 202 -20.92 15.39 -8.41
N VAL A 203 -20.37 16.36 -9.13
CA VAL A 203 -19.73 17.55 -8.57
C VAL A 203 -20.46 18.79 -9.10
N SER A 204 -20.83 19.70 -8.20
CA SER A 204 -21.43 20.99 -8.54
C SER A 204 -20.37 22.09 -8.69
N ALA A 205 -20.75 23.23 -9.29
CA ALA A 205 -19.87 24.38 -9.45
C ALA A 205 -19.20 24.77 -8.12
N GLY A 206 -17.88 25.02 -8.15
CA GLY A 206 -17.07 25.29 -6.98
C GLY A 206 -16.68 24.06 -6.15
N GLY A 207 -17.18 22.87 -6.50
CA GLY A 207 -16.78 21.62 -5.83
C GLY A 207 -15.40 21.13 -6.25
N ASP A 208 -14.76 20.38 -5.36
CA ASP A 208 -13.41 19.86 -5.57
C ASP A 208 -13.39 18.72 -6.59
N VAL A 209 -12.48 18.84 -7.56
CA VAL A 209 -12.14 17.83 -8.56
C VAL A 209 -10.68 17.42 -8.36
N LEU A 210 -10.45 16.11 -8.19
CA LEU A 210 -9.14 15.58 -7.89
C LEU A 210 -8.45 15.04 -9.14
N ALA A 211 -7.14 15.20 -9.21
CA ALA A 211 -6.32 14.58 -10.25
C ALA A 211 -6.49 13.06 -10.26
N GLY A 212 -6.70 12.50 -11.45
CA GLY A 212 -6.95 11.06 -11.62
C GLY A 212 -8.41 10.68 -11.84
N MET A 213 -9.39 11.53 -11.50
CA MET A 213 -10.80 11.33 -11.86
C MET A 213 -10.97 11.31 -13.39
N ILE A 214 -11.92 10.52 -13.91
CA ILE A 214 -12.22 10.46 -15.34
C ILE A 214 -13.51 11.26 -15.60
N VAL A 215 -13.47 12.18 -16.53
CA VAL A 215 -14.64 13.00 -16.90
C VAL A 215 -15.67 12.13 -17.63
N SER A 216 -16.93 12.16 -17.18
CA SER A 216 -18.05 11.49 -17.83
C SER A 216 -19.04 12.53 -18.37
N GLY A 217 -19.50 12.35 -19.60
CA GLY A 217 -20.54 13.18 -20.21
C GLY A 217 -20.00 14.32 -21.07
N GLN A 218 -19.76 15.50 -20.51
CA GLN A 218 -19.35 16.70 -21.26
C GLN A 218 -17.96 17.19 -20.84
N ALA A 219 -17.32 17.99 -21.70
CA ALA A 219 -16.05 18.62 -21.36
C ALA A 219 -16.20 19.57 -20.16
N VAL A 220 -15.24 19.55 -19.27
CA VAL A 220 -15.26 20.31 -18.01
C VAL A 220 -14.12 21.30 -17.95
N ARG A 221 -14.38 22.44 -17.29
CA ARG A 221 -13.37 23.44 -16.97
C ARG A 221 -13.08 23.39 -15.48
N ILE A 222 -11.81 23.33 -15.16
CA ILE A 222 -11.33 23.17 -13.79
C ILE A 222 -10.31 24.28 -13.52
N LEU A 223 -10.55 25.05 -12.48
CA LEU A 223 -9.58 26.02 -11.95
C LEU A 223 -8.57 25.29 -11.08
N VAL A 224 -7.31 25.30 -11.47
CA VAL A 224 -6.24 24.58 -10.78
C VAL A 224 -5.95 25.18 -9.41
N THR A 225 -5.98 24.36 -8.36
CA THR A 225 -5.76 24.79 -6.97
C THR A 225 -4.43 24.31 -6.40
N LYS A 226 -3.84 23.24 -6.96
CA LYS A 226 -2.56 22.69 -6.49
C LYS A 226 -1.59 22.50 -7.65
N PRO A 227 -0.27 22.72 -7.44
CA PRO A 227 0.74 22.42 -8.47
C PRO A 227 0.87 20.92 -8.69
N TYR A 228 1.44 20.51 -9.83
CA TYR A 228 1.54 19.12 -10.27
C TYR A 228 2.13 18.17 -9.22
N ASP A 229 3.26 18.55 -8.58
CA ASP A 229 3.95 17.67 -7.62
C ASP A 229 3.17 17.49 -6.29
N HIS A 230 2.23 18.38 -6.00
CA HIS A 230 1.32 18.32 -4.85
C HIS A 230 -0.08 17.84 -5.23
N SER A 231 -0.32 17.43 -6.47
CA SER A 231 -1.60 16.86 -6.89
C SER A 231 -1.87 15.52 -6.18
N THR A 232 -3.14 15.21 -5.97
CA THR A 232 -3.59 13.96 -5.33
C THR A 232 -2.97 12.74 -6.01
N LEU A 233 -2.96 12.70 -7.35
CA LEU A 233 -2.37 11.61 -8.10
C LEU A 233 -0.86 11.49 -7.90
N ALA A 234 -0.12 12.61 -7.89
CA ALA A 234 1.32 12.60 -7.64
C ALA A 234 1.64 12.08 -6.22
N ARG A 235 0.85 12.48 -5.22
CA ARG A 235 1.01 12.03 -3.83
C ARG A 235 0.75 10.54 -3.68
N ILE A 236 -0.34 10.01 -4.28
CA ILE A 236 -0.63 8.56 -4.28
C ILE A 236 0.55 7.78 -4.87
N LEU A 237 1.09 8.23 -5.99
CA LEU A 237 2.21 7.56 -6.65
C LEU A 237 3.49 7.60 -5.82
N ASN A 238 3.78 8.73 -5.17
CA ASN A 238 4.92 8.86 -4.27
C ASN A 238 4.74 7.93 -3.05
N LEU A 239 3.55 7.91 -2.43
CA LEU A 239 3.27 7.01 -1.30
C LEU A 239 3.47 5.54 -1.66
N VAL A 240 3.03 5.10 -2.84
CA VAL A 240 3.23 3.72 -3.30
C VAL A 240 4.70 3.44 -3.60
N GLN A 241 5.44 4.42 -4.14
CA GLN A 241 6.87 4.30 -4.39
C GLN A 241 7.66 4.24 -3.08
N ASP A 242 7.40 5.12 -2.13
CA ASP A 242 8.02 5.14 -0.81
C ASP A 242 7.70 3.87 -0.01
N ALA A 243 6.46 3.35 -0.17
CA ALA A 243 6.06 2.09 0.44
C ALA A 243 6.91 0.90 -0.02
N ALA A 244 7.38 0.90 -1.25
CA ALA A 244 8.28 -0.12 -1.77
C ALA A 244 9.70 -0.04 -1.16
N GLU A 245 10.10 1.13 -0.64
CA GLU A 245 11.42 1.32 -0.01
C GLU A 245 11.43 0.91 1.46
N ARG A 246 10.30 0.98 2.16
CA ARG A 246 10.15 0.57 3.57
C ARG A 246 9.95 -0.93 3.68
N LYS A 247 11.00 -1.65 4.07
CA LYS A 247 11.09 -3.12 3.99
C LYS A 247 10.36 -3.83 5.12
N ALA A 248 9.63 -4.88 4.75
CA ALA A 248 8.98 -5.77 5.70
C ALA A 248 10.00 -6.54 6.58
N PRO A 249 9.63 -6.93 7.82
CA PRO A 249 10.48 -7.75 8.69
C PRO A 249 10.95 -9.04 8.03
N ALA A 250 10.13 -9.70 7.22
CA ALA A 250 10.50 -10.90 6.46
C ALA A 250 11.62 -10.63 5.45
N GLU A 251 11.63 -9.46 4.81
CA GLU A 251 12.67 -9.03 3.88
C GLU A 251 14.00 -8.76 4.60
N LEU A 252 13.92 -8.10 5.76
CA LEU A 252 15.10 -7.89 6.63
C LEU A 252 15.64 -9.20 7.17
N PHE A 253 14.76 -10.13 7.54
CA PHE A 253 15.16 -11.47 8.01
C PHE A 253 15.92 -12.23 6.94
N ILE A 254 15.45 -12.27 5.70
CA ILE A 254 16.13 -12.97 4.60
C ILE A 254 17.52 -12.41 4.34
N ARG A 255 17.70 -11.09 4.37
CA ARG A 255 19.03 -10.47 4.24
C ARG A 255 19.98 -10.89 5.38
N ARG A 256 19.47 -10.94 6.60
CA ARG A 256 20.24 -11.40 7.78
C ARG A 256 20.53 -12.89 7.68
N PHE A 257 19.54 -13.68 7.27
CA PHE A 257 19.68 -15.12 7.05
C PHE A 257 20.74 -15.42 5.99
N ALA A 258 20.71 -14.79 4.83
CA ALA A 258 21.68 -14.99 3.77
C ALA A 258 23.12 -14.72 4.24
N ARG A 259 23.33 -13.68 5.04
CA ARG A 259 24.66 -13.34 5.60
C ARG A 259 25.22 -14.42 6.51
N ILE A 260 24.39 -15.18 7.22
CA ILE A 260 24.81 -16.26 8.12
C ILE A 260 24.85 -17.60 7.35
N TYR A 261 23.85 -17.85 6.53
CA TYR A 261 23.67 -19.08 5.79
C TYR A 261 24.81 -19.34 4.80
N THR A 262 25.22 -18.35 4.01
CA THR A 262 26.20 -18.56 2.93
C THR A 262 27.58 -18.98 3.47
N PRO A 263 28.17 -18.37 4.52
CA PRO A 263 29.41 -18.87 5.12
C PRO A 263 29.29 -20.30 5.66
N ILE A 264 28.15 -20.65 6.27
CA ILE A 264 27.92 -22.02 6.78
C ILE A 264 27.94 -23.03 5.63
N VAL A 265 27.30 -22.70 4.53
CA VAL A 265 27.23 -23.55 3.32
C VAL A 265 28.62 -23.73 2.70
N VAL A 266 29.40 -22.66 2.60
CA VAL A 266 30.80 -22.76 2.12
C VAL A 266 31.63 -23.66 3.02
N LEU A 267 31.48 -23.52 4.34
CA LEU A 267 32.14 -24.41 5.29
C LEU A 267 31.73 -25.88 5.10
N LEU A 268 30.42 -26.14 4.92
CA LEU A 268 29.93 -27.50 4.67
C LEU A 268 30.43 -28.05 3.34
N ALA A 269 30.51 -27.25 2.28
CA ALA A 269 31.11 -27.67 1.02
C ALA A 269 32.58 -28.05 1.15
N VAL A 270 33.34 -27.27 1.90
CA VAL A 270 34.74 -27.62 2.24
C VAL A 270 34.82 -28.92 3.05
N LEU A 271 33.91 -29.12 4.01
CA LEU A 271 33.86 -30.37 4.80
C LEU A 271 33.48 -31.57 3.93
N ILE A 272 32.60 -31.44 2.93
CA ILE A 272 32.28 -32.51 1.99
C ILE A 272 33.54 -32.99 1.24
N VAL A 273 34.46 -32.08 0.94
CA VAL A 273 35.72 -32.44 0.26
C VAL A 273 36.78 -32.93 1.24
N ALA A 274 36.96 -32.25 2.36
CA ALA A 274 38.07 -32.51 3.28
C ALA A 274 37.83 -33.71 4.21
N LEU A 275 36.60 -33.93 4.69
CA LEU A 275 36.31 -35.00 5.65
C LEU A 275 36.54 -36.40 5.05
N PRO A 276 36.11 -36.72 3.82
CA PRO A 276 36.43 -38.00 3.19
C PRO A 276 37.94 -38.21 2.95
N ALA A 277 38.71 -37.14 2.68
CA ALA A 277 40.17 -37.22 2.60
C ALA A 277 40.81 -37.63 3.93
N LEU A 278 40.32 -37.06 5.05
CA LEU A 278 40.78 -37.44 6.39
C LEU A 278 40.39 -38.88 6.73
N VAL A 279 39.18 -39.32 6.34
CA VAL A 279 38.75 -40.72 6.53
C VAL A 279 39.63 -41.67 5.72
N ALA A 280 39.96 -41.34 4.48
CA ALA A 280 40.87 -42.15 3.66
C ALA A 280 42.29 -42.25 4.24
N ALA A 281 42.76 -41.17 4.89
CA ALA A 281 44.08 -41.19 5.56
C ALA A 281 44.11 -42.14 6.78
N VAL A 282 42.98 -42.35 7.46
CA VAL A 282 42.87 -43.22 8.65
C VAL A 282 42.44 -44.67 8.25
N HIS A 283 41.63 -44.80 7.25
CA HIS A 283 41.09 -46.10 6.75
C HIS A 283 41.55 -46.39 5.32
N PRO A 284 42.62 -47.17 5.11
CA PRO A 284 43.17 -47.47 3.77
C PRO A 284 42.22 -48.19 2.79
N GLY A 285 41.10 -48.72 3.27
CA GLY A 285 40.05 -49.33 2.46
C GLY A 285 39.02 -48.37 1.90
N PHE A 286 39.09 -47.06 2.22
CA PHE A 286 38.18 -46.05 1.70
C PHE A 286 38.72 -45.46 0.39
N ASP A 287 38.04 -45.68 -0.70
CA ASP A 287 38.45 -45.14 -2.00
C ASP A 287 38.13 -43.65 -2.12
N TYR A 288 39.15 -42.82 -2.00
CA TYR A 288 39.03 -41.38 -2.10
C TYR A 288 39.60 -40.87 -3.43
N VAL A 289 38.70 -40.30 -4.26
CA VAL A 289 39.09 -39.62 -5.50
C VAL A 289 38.78 -38.13 -5.32
N PHE A 290 39.82 -37.29 -5.23
CA PHE A 290 39.67 -35.85 -4.98
C PHE A 290 38.72 -35.16 -5.93
N ASN A 291 38.78 -35.41 -7.24
CA ASN A 291 37.93 -34.82 -8.24
C ASN A 291 36.43 -35.12 -8.02
N ASN A 292 36.09 -36.36 -7.62
CA ASN A 292 34.72 -36.73 -7.33
C ASN A 292 34.15 -35.99 -6.10
N TRP A 293 34.94 -35.86 -5.05
CA TRP A 293 34.50 -35.15 -3.86
C TRP A 293 34.48 -33.64 -4.07
N LEU A 294 35.44 -33.11 -4.83
CA LEU A 294 35.42 -31.70 -5.23
C LEU A 294 34.17 -31.38 -6.07
N TYR A 295 33.85 -32.26 -7.03
CA TYR A 295 32.62 -32.12 -7.84
C TYR A 295 31.36 -32.03 -6.95
N ARG A 296 31.22 -32.94 -5.97
CA ARG A 296 30.11 -32.90 -4.99
C ARG A 296 30.10 -31.61 -4.18
N GLY A 297 31.23 -31.09 -3.75
CA GLY A 297 31.36 -29.83 -3.06
C GLY A 297 30.90 -28.64 -3.95
N LEU A 298 31.28 -28.65 -5.24
CA LEU A 298 30.86 -27.63 -6.20
C LEU A 298 29.36 -27.69 -6.49
N VAL A 299 28.79 -28.89 -6.67
CA VAL A 299 27.33 -29.08 -6.79
C VAL A 299 26.61 -28.52 -5.58
N PHE A 300 27.11 -28.84 -4.37
CA PHE A 300 26.55 -28.33 -3.11
C PHE A 300 26.59 -26.81 -3.02
N LEU A 301 27.66 -26.15 -3.47
CA LEU A 301 27.77 -24.69 -3.53
C LEU A 301 26.75 -24.07 -4.48
N VAL A 302 26.59 -24.61 -5.66
CA VAL A 302 25.62 -24.09 -6.66
C VAL A 302 24.19 -24.15 -6.13
N ILE A 303 23.79 -25.30 -5.56
CA ILE A 303 22.45 -25.48 -5.00
C ILE A 303 22.16 -24.47 -3.87
N SER A 304 23.17 -24.02 -3.17
CA SER A 304 23.03 -23.24 -1.94
C SER A 304 22.63 -21.77 -2.14
N CYS A 305 22.61 -21.23 -3.37
CA CYS A 305 22.20 -19.86 -3.61
C CYS A 305 20.72 -19.62 -3.20
N PRO A 306 20.38 -18.67 -2.28
CA PRO A 306 19.00 -18.41 -1.90
C PRO A 306 18.27 -17.47 -2.86
N CYS A 307 18.60 -17.49 -4.18
CA CYS A 307 18.15 -16.52 -5.18
C CYS A 307 16.61 -16.40 -5.25
N ALA A 308 15.90 -17.52 -5.24
CA ALA A 308 14.43 -17.56 -5.26
C ALA A 308 13.78 -16.82 -4.08
N LEU A 309 14.39 -16.90 -2.89
CA LEU A 309 13.88 -16.25 -1.68
C LEU A 309 14.07 -14.74 -1.71
N ILE A 310 15.25 -14.29 -2.17
CA ILE A 310 15.63 -12.87 -2.22
C ILE A 310 14.67 -12.09 -3.13
N ILE A 311 14.21 -12.68 -4.22
CA ILE A 311 13.35 -12.04 -5.21
C ILE A 311 11.87 -12.15 -4.85
N SER A 312 11.42 -13.34 -4.39
CA SER A 312 9.99 -13.61 -4.23
C SER A 312 9.32 -12.83 -3.10
N ILE A 313 10.07 -12.53 -2.02
CA ILE A 313 9.51 -11.87 -0.85
C ILE A 313 9.18 -10.41 -1.12
N PRO A 314 10.11 -9.56 -1.62
CA PRO A 314 9.79 -8.20 -2.02
C PRO A 314 8.66 -8.15 -3.06
N LEU A 315 8.69 -9.05 -4.05
CA LEU A 315 7.66 -9.12 -5.07
C LEU A 315 6.27 -9.46 -4.49
N GLY A 316 6.20 -10.35 -3.51
CA GLY A 316 4.96 -10.67 -2.81
C GLY A 316 4.37 -9.48 -2.07
N TYR A 317 5.18 -8.75 -1.29
CA TYR A 317 4.75 -7.54 -0.59
C TYR A 317 4.38 -6.42 -1.57
N PHE A 318 5.16 -6.22 -2.62
CA PHE A 318 4.86 -5.23 -3.64
C PHE A 318 3.53 -5.54 -4.36
N GLY A 319 3.28 -6.83 -4.64
CA GLY A 319 2.00 -7.30 -5.16
C GLY A 319 0.83 -7.02 -4.21
N GLY A 320 1.03 -7.20 -2.90
CA GLY A 320 0.05 -6.89 -1.86
C GLY A 320 -0.28 -5.41 -1.78
N ILE A 321 0.73 -4.53 -1.80
CA ILE A 321 0.56 -3.08 -1.85
C ILE A 321 -0.21 -2.66 -3.11
N GLY A 322 0.14 -3.23 -4.28
CA GLY A 322 -0.57 -2.97 -5.52
C GLY A 322 -2.02 -3.45 -5.51
N ALA A 323 -2.32 -4.57 -4.86
CA ALA A 323 -3.70 -5.06 -4.70
C ALA A 323 -4.51 -4.14 -3.76
N ALA A 324 -3.91 -3.65 -2.68
CA ALA A 324 -4.53 -2.72 -1.73
C ALA A 324 -4.82 -1.37 -2.40
N SER A 325 -3.85 -0.82 -3.13
CA SER A 325 -3.99 0.47 -3.81
C SER A 325 -5.15 0.49 -4.81
N ARG A 326 -5.39 -0.62 -5.54
CA ARG A 326 -6.56 -0.75 -6.43
C ARG A 326 -7.90 -0.70 -5.70
N MET A 327 -7.91 -0.96 -4.40
CA MET A 327 -9.11 -0.90 -3.56
C MET A 327 -9.20 0.41 -2.76
N GLY A 328 -8.39 1.41 -3.13
CA GLY A 328 -8.34 2.68 -2.42
C GLY A 328 -7.68 2.60 -1.05
N ILE A 329 -6.80 1.61 -0.81
CA ILE A 329 -6.09 1.42 0.45
C ILE A 329 -4.60 1.61 0.19
N LEU A 330 -4.00 2.66 0.76
CA LEU A 330 -2.59 2.98 0.58
C LEU A 330 -1.81 2.61 1.84
N PHE A 331 -0.82 1.74 1.70
CA PHE A 331 0.15 1.43 2.74
C PHE A 331 1.41 2.27 2.53
N LYS A 332 1.93 2.92 3.56
CA LYS A 332 3.19 3.67 3.52
C LYS A 332 4.44 2.79 3.59
N GLY A 333 4.29 1.48 3.73
CA GLY A 333 5.39 0.55 3.77
C GLY A 333 4.97 -0.91 3.76
N SER A 334 5.84 -1.78 3.23
CA SER A 334 5.63 -3.22 3.31
C SER A 334 5.71 -3.75 4.75
N ASN A 335 6.40 -3.04 5.64
CA ASN A 335 6.40 -3.28 7.07
C ASN A 335 5.00 -3.11 7.69
N TYR A 336 4.22 -2.10 7.27
CA TYR A 336 2.85 -1.89 7.75
C TYR A 336 1.87 -2.92 7.19
N LEU A 337 2.09 -3.36 5.94
CA LEU A 337 1.32 -4.47 5.37
C LEU A 337 1.55 -5.79 6.13
N ASP A 338 2.74 -6.00 6.69
CA ASP A 338 3.01 -7.14 7.57
C ASP A 338 2.44 -6.89 8.98
N ALA A 339 2.65 -5.69 9.55
CA ALA A 339 2.18 -5.32 10.88
C ALA A 339 0.67 -5.47 11.03
N ILE A 340 -0.13 -5.01 10.05
CA ILE A 340 -1.60 -5.09 10.08
C ILE A 340 -2.11 -6.54 10.20
N THR A 341 -1.30 -7.54 9.83
CA THR A 341 -1.68 -8.96 9.94
C THR A 341 -1.70 -9.47 11.38
N ARG A 342 -0.99 -8.78 12.28
CA ARG A 342 -0.82 -9.14 13.69
C ARG A 342 -1.80 -8.44 14.59
N MET A 343 -2.54 -7.45 14.06
CA MET A 343 -3.51 -6.69 14.84
C MET A 343 -4.57 -7.61 15.44
N ASN A 344 -4.75 -7.51 16.76
CA ASN A 344 -5.75 -8.21 17.53
C ASN A 344 -6.66 -7.26 18.32
N ALA A 345 -6.33 -5.96 18.33
CA ALA A 345 -7.17 -4.90 18.85
C ALA A 345 -7.30 -3.78 17.80
N ILE A 346 -8.52 -3.24 17.66
CA ILE A 346 -8.80 -2.10 16.79
C ILE A 346 -9.58 -1.06 17.59
N VAL A 347 -9.08 0.15 17.58
CA VAL A 347 -9.69 1.30 18.23
C VAL A 347 -10.15 2.27 17.15
N PHE A 348 -11.45 2.57 17.14
CA PHE A 348 -12.03 3.54 16.22
C PHE A 348 -12.29 4.86 16.94
N ASP A 349 -11.95 5.96 16.29
CA ASP A 349 -12.60 7.23 16.60
C ASP A 349 -14.06 7.17 16.13
N LYS A 350 -14.96 7.88 16.81
CA LYS A 350 -16.37 7.92 16.44
C LYS A 350 -16.61 8.89 15.28
N THR A 351 -16.26 10.15 15.49
CA THR A 351 -16.69 11.27 14.64
C THR A 351 -15.88 11.34 13.34
N GLY A 352 -16.55 11.38 12.18
CA GLY A 352 -15.86 11.38 10.89
C GLY A 352 -15.28 10.00 10.48
N THR A 353 -15.22 9.03 11.40
CA THR A 353 -14.65 7.70 11.17
C THR A 353 -15.73 6.63 11.06
N LEU A 354 -16.50 6.36 12.12
CA LEU A 354 -17.67 5.47 12.10
C LEU A 354 -18.95 6.23 11.71
N THR A 355 -18.94 7.55 11.93
CA THR A 355 -20.02 8.46 11.55
C THR A 355 -19.60 9.36 10.40
N THR A 356 -20.57 10.01 9.78
CA THR A 356 -20.33 10.93 8.65
C THR A 356 -19.77 12.29 9.09
N GLY A 357 -19.73 12.56 10.42
CA GLY A 357 -19.39 13.88 10.97
C GLY A 357 -20.43 14.95 10.61
N SER A 358 -21.56 14.55 10.07
CA SER A 358 -22.64 15.45 9.69
C SER A 358 -23.88 15.21 10.53
N PHE A 359 -24.39 16.28 11.13
CA PHE A 359 -25.64 16.23 11.88
C PHE A 359 -26.83 15.96 10.96
N ARG A 360 -27.79 15.20 11.49
CA ARG A 360 -29.13 15.03 10.92
C ARG A 360 -30.18 15.35 11.98
N VAL A 361 -31.23 16.05 11.59
CA VAL A 361 -32.40 16.27 12.46
C VAL A 361 -33.14 14.94 12.58
N THR A 362 -33.21 14.40 13.79
CA THR A 362 -33.89 13.13 14.08
C THR A 362 -35.34 13.32 14.47
N SER A 363 -35.66 14.40 15.18
CA SER A 363 -37.04 14.74 15.53
C SER A 363 -37.22 16.23 15.77
N ILE A 364 -38.46 16.69 15.60
CA ILE A 364 -38.91 18.04 15.97
C ILE A 364 -39.92 17.89 17.10
N GLN A 365 -39.80 18.70 18.12
CA GLN A 365 -40.75 18.81 19.22
C GLN A 365 -41.23 20.26 19.29
N ALA A 366 -42.42 20.51 18.79
CA ALA A 366 -43.03 21.85 18.78
C ALA A 366 -43.84 22.10 20.06
N ALA A 367 -43.80 23.30 20.59
CA ALA A 367 -44.53 23.75 21.76
C ALA A 367 -45.34 25.03 21.42
N GLY A 368 -46.64 24.83 21.20
CA GLY A 368 -47.55 25.94 20.92
C GLY A 368 -47.56 26.44 19.47
N LEU A 369 -46.78 25.85 18.59
CA LEU A 369 -46.73 26.12 17.14
C LEU A 369 -46.79 24.79 16.36
N PRO A 370 -47.23 24.81 15.09
CA PRO A 370 -47.08 23.65 14.19
C PRO A 370 -45.59 23.34 13.93
N GLU A 371 -45.24 22.06 13.75
CA GLU A 371 -43.87 21.64 13.46
C GLU A 371 -43.25 22.35 12.25
N ASP A 372 -44.02 22.50 11.15
CA ASP A 372 -43.51 23.15 9.94
C ASP A 372 -43.29 24.65 10.14
N GLU A 373 -44.05 25.31 11.02
CA GLU A 373 -43.85 26.71 11.37
C GLU A 373 -42.59 26.88 12.25
N LEU A 374 -42.38 25.99 13.22
CA LEU A 374 -41.15 25.94 14.03
C LEU A 374 -39.95 25.70 13.13
N LEU A 375 -40.00 24.71 12.25
CA LEU A 375 -38.91 24.40 11.31
C LEU A 375 -38.62 25.60 10.39
N ARG A 376 -39.67 26.29 9.90
CA ARG A 376 -39.51 27.47 9.06
C ARG A 376 -38.81 28.63 9.78
N LEU A 377 -39.12 28.87 11.04
CA LEU A 377 -38.50 29.90 11.85
C LEU A 377 -37.01 29.56 12.13
N VAL A 378 -36.75 28.32 12.55
CA VAL A 378 -35.37 27.85 12.80
C VAL A 378 -34.54 27.89 11.51
N LEU A 379 -35.08 27.40 10.37
CA LEU A 379 -34.42 27.47 9.08
C LEU A 379 -34.08 28.91 8.67
N SER A 380 -35.03 29.86 8.90
CA SER A 380 -34.85 31.27 8.50
C SER A 380 -33.64 31.89 9.21
N VAL A 381 -33.46 31.56 10.48
CA VAL A 381 -32.36 32.04 11.31
C VAL A 381 -31.05 31.31 10.95
N GLU A 382 -31.08 29.99 10.89
CA GLU A 382 -29.91 29.15 10.63
C GLU A 382 -29.36 29.27 9.19
N LYS A 383 -30.17 29.60 8.19
CA LYS A 383 -29.74 29.77 6.79
C LYS A 383 -28.59 30.77 6.61
N LYS A 384 -28.39 31.66 7.57
CA LYS A 384 -27.30 32.66 7.58
C LYS A 384 -26.03 32.16 8.28
N SER A 385 -26.09 31.03 8.95
CA SER A 385 -24.97 30.43 9.66
C SER A 385 -24.24 29.42 8.80
N THR A 386 -22.92 29.33 8.97
CA THR A 386 -22.06 28.31 8.33
C THR A 386 -21.88 27.06 9.22
N HIS A 387 -22.51 27.03 10.40
CA HIS A 387 -22.37 25.95 11.35
C HIS A 387 -22.93 24.63 10.81
N PRO A 388 -22.33 23.45 11.11
CA PRO A 388 -22.82 22.14 10.64
C PRO A 388 -24.27 21.85 11.02
N VAL A 389 -24.73 22.32 12.18
CA VAL A 389 -26.13 22.25 12.62
C VAL A 389 -27.07 22.98 11.66
N ALA A 390 -26.68 24.15 11.18
CA ALA A 390 -27.45 24.94 10.23
C ALA A 390 -27.64 24.19 8.90
N GLN A 391 -26.62 23.54 8.43
CA GLN A 391 -26.67 22.71 7.22
C GLN A 391 -27.62 21.51 7.41
N ALA A 392 -27.64 20.89 8.59
CA ALA A 392 -28.54 19.79 8.91
C ALA A 392 -30.01 20.26 8.88
N VAL A 393 -30.30 21.40 9.51
CA VAL A 393 -31.63 22.02 9.49
C VAL A 393 -32.06 22.38 8.08
N ALA A 394 -31.17 22.94 7.26
CA ALA A 394 -31.46 23.32 5.88
C ALA A 394 -31.79 22.08 5.00
N ARG A 395 -31.03 20.99 5.13
CA ARG A 395 -31.32 19.72 4.43
C ARG A 395 -32.66 19.14 4.83
N PHE A 396 -32.93 19.07 6.13
CA PHE A 396 -34.17 18.52 6.64
C PHE A 396 -35.41 19.35 6.22
N ALA A 397 -35.27 20.67 6.18
CA ALA A 397 -36.32 21.56 5.71
C ALA A 397 -36.58 21.40 4.19
N ALA A 398 -35.53 21.21 3.39
CA ALA A 398 -35.63 20.94 1.97
C ALA A 398 -36.36 19.61 1.69
N GLU A 399 -36.11 18.58 2.46
CA GLU A 399 -36.80 17.27 2.37
C GLU A 399 -38.32 17.39 2.65
N ARG A 400 -38.71 18.34 3.54
CA ARG A 400 -40.13 18.62 3.87
C ARG A 400 -40.75 19.72 3.02
N GLY A 401 -40.02 20.32 2.08
CA GLY A 401 -40.52 21.41 1.22
C GLY A 401 -40.81 22.72 1.97
N VAL A 402 -40.12 22.95 3.12
CA VAL A 402 -40.29 24.15 3.94
C VAL A 402 -39.33 25.24 3.46
N GLU A 403 -39.88 26.40 3.06
CA GLU A 403 -39.08 27.55 2.63
C GLU A 403 -38.87 28.56 3.77
N PRO A 404 -37.70 29.21 3.85
CA PRO A 404 -37.39 30.18 4.89
C PRO A 404 -38.14 31.50 4.67
N LEU A 405 -38.36 32.23 5.78
CA LEU A 405 -38.88 33.58 5.77
C LEU A 405 -37.73 34.61 5.68
N GLU A 406 -38.08 35.85 5.39
CA GLU A 406 -37.13 36.96 5.37
C GLU A 406 -36.75 37.35 6.79
N VAL A 407 -35.42 37.51 7.01
CA VAL A 407 -34.83 37.90 8.30
C VAL A 407 -34.37 39.36 8.19
N THR A 408 -34.93 40.21 9.05
CA THR A 408 -34.65 41.67 9.08
C THR A 408 -33.38 42.00 9.85
N THR A 409 -33.19 41.38 11.01
CA THR A 409 -32.01 41.54 11.85
C THR A 409 -31.49 40.19 12.29
N LEU A 410 -30.18 40.05 12.33
CA LEU A 410 -29.51 38.84 12.83
C LEU A 410 -28.32 39.23 13.69
N ASN A 411 -28.27 38.68 14.88
CA ASN A 411 -27.18 38.88 15.83
C ASN A 411 -26.65 37.51 16.29
N GLU A 412 -25.37 37.24 16.08
CA GLU A 412 -24.73 36.01 16.50
C GLU A 412 -24.20 36.17 17.93
N LEU A 413 -24.60 35.25 18.80
CA LEU A 413 -24.16 35.17 20.19
C LEU A 413 -23.15 34.00 20.29
N ALA A 414 -21.87 34.34 20.26
CA ALA A 414 -20.79 33.35 20.20
C ALA A 414 -20.90 32.30 21.31
N GLY A 415 -20.96 31.02 20.95
CA GLY A 415 -21.10 29.89 21.85
C GLY A 415 -22.51 29.66 22.43
N TYR A 416 -23.51 30.47 22.07
CA TYR A 416 -24.90 30.35 22.53
C TYR A 416 -25.89 30.07 21.39
N GLY A 417 -25.77 30.75 20.28
CA GLY A 417 -26.68 30.66 19.16
C GLY A 417 -26.93 31.99 18.45
N LEU A 418 -28.14 32.14 17.88
CA LEU A 418 -28.53 33.23 17.02
C LEU A 418 -29.78 33.93 17.59
N GLU A 419 -29.80 35.25 17.52
CA GLU A 419 -30.96 36.10 17.80
C GLU A 419 -31.36 36.80 16.50
N ALA A 420 -32.59 36.71 16.10
CA ALA A 420 -33.05 37.25 14.82
C ALA A 420 -34.46 37.83 14.92
N GLU A 421 -34.78 38.73 14.01
CA GLU A 421 -36.13 39.18 13.80
C GLU A 421 -36.63 38.63 12.47
N VAL A 422 -37.64 37.77 12.56
CA VAL A 422 -38.25 37.06 11.41
C VAL A 422 -39.68 37.59 11.23
N GLY A 423 -39.89 38.42 10.23
CA GLY A 423 -41.10 39.19 10.10
C GLY A 423 -41.22 40.20 11.26
N SER A 424 -42.25 40.08 12.10
CA SER A 424 -42.44 40.93 13.31
C SER A 424 -42.16 40.19 14.61
N ARG A 425 -41.58 39.02 14.58
CA ARG A 425 -41.33 38.15 15.76
C ARG A 425 -39.85 38.13 16.10
N LYS A 426 -39.53 38.20 17.37
CA LYS A 426 -38.17 37.96 17.88
C LYS A 426 -37.95 36.46 18.05
N VAL A 427 -36.97 35.92 17.34
CA VAL A 427 -36.67 34.48 17.33
C VAL A 427 -35.25 34.28 17.89
N LEU A 428 -35.14 33.40 18.87
CA LEU A 428 -33.88 32.91 19.44
C LEU A 428 -33.71 31.44 19.02
N VAL A 429 -32.57 31.11 18.43
CA VAL A 429 -32.21 29.74 18.05
C VAL A 429 -30.82 29.42 18.57
N GLY A 430 -30.66 28.35 19.31
CA GLY A 430 -29.35 27.98 19.85
C GLY A 430 -29.41 26.84 20.84
N ASN A 431 -28.41 26.80 21.74
CA ASN A 431 -28.35 25.78 22.79
C ASN A 431 -29.26 26.15 24.01
N ILE A 432 -29.45 25.19 24.90
CA ILE A 432 -30.30 25.35 26.08
C ILE A 432 -29.80 26.52 26.98
N ARG A 433 -28.47 26.76 27.03
CA ARG A 433 -27.88 27.84 27.84
C ARG A 433 -28.36 29.21 27.38
N LEU A 434 -28.55 29.42 26.06
CA LEU A 434 -29.09 30.67 25.51
C LEU A 434 -30.45 31.03 26.11
N LEU A 435 -31.37 30.06 26.20
CA LEU A 435 -32.70 30.29 26.72
C LEU A 435 -32.67 30.50 28.26
N LYS A 436 -31.84 29.74 28.96
CA LYS A 436 -31.63 29.89 30.42
C LYS A 436 -31.11 31.30 30.78
N ASP A 437 -30.12 31.82 30.04
CA ASP A 437 -29.57 33.16 30.25
C ASP A 437 -30.60 34.26 29.97
N ARG A 438 -31.51 34.03 29.04
CA ARG A 438 -32.65 34.92 28.76
C ARG A 438 -33.85 34.68 29.69
N LYS A 439 -33.71 33.82 30.72
CA LYS A 439 -34.75 33.47 31.71
C LYS A 439 -36.02 32.89 31.07
N ILE A 440 -35.87 32.19 29.97
CA ILE A 440 -36.94 31.48 29.30
C ILE A 440 -36.97 30.04 29.85
N SER A 441 -38.14 29.61 30.34
CA SER A 441 -38.32 28.25 30.88
C SER A 441 -38.22 27.22 29.75
N VAL A 442 -37.36 26.22 29.92
CA VAL A 442 -37.18 25.07 29.02
C VAL A 442 -37.66 23.82 29.73
N PRO A 443 -38.35 22.86 29.09
CA PRO A 443 -38.73 21.58 29.70
C PRO A 443 -37.51 20.89 30.34
N GLU A 444 -37.69 20.35 31.57
CA GLU A 444 -36.61 19.67 32.29
C GLU A 444 -36.07 18.46 31.55
N GLU A 445 -36.91 17.75 30.80
CA GLU A 445 -36.56 16.61 29.95
C GLU A 445 -35.46 16.93 28.92
N LEU A 446 -35.39 18.17 28.44
CA LEU A 446 -34.38 18.61 27.48
C LEU A 446 -33.03 18.92 28.15
N THR A 447 -33.02 19.18 29.45
CA THR A 447 -31.77 19.46 30.18
C THR A 447 -30.93 18.21 30.33
N ASP A 448 -31.58 17.05 30.44
CA ASP A 448 -30.94 15.74 30.56
C ASP A 448 -30.89 15.01 29.19
N CYS A 449 -31.27 15.69 28.10
CA CYS A 449 -31.24 15.08 26.78
C CYS A 449 -29.82 14.76 26.35
N VAL A 450 -29.62 13.55 25.92
CA VAL A 450 -28.32 12.98 25.53
C VAL A 450 -27.89 13.47 24.13
N THR A 451 -28.87 13.82 23.27
CA THR A 451 -28.60 14.26 21.89
C THR A 451 -28.33 15.77 21.81
N THR A 452 -27.71 16.21 20.71
CA THR A 452 -27.56 17.65 20.41
C THR A 452 -28.94 18.29 20.22
N VAL A 453 -29.26 19.27 21.06
CA VAL A 453 -30.55 19.95 21.04
C VAL A 453 -30.38 21.37 20.55
N VAL A 454 -31.14 21.73 19.52
CA VAL A 454 -31.34 23.14 19.09
C VAL A 454 -32.69 23.60 19.57
N VAL A 455 -32.69 24.54 20.52
CA VAL A 455 -33.91 25.12 21.06
C VAL A 455 -34.31 26.38 20.33
N CYS A 456 -35.60 26.61 20.22
CA CYS A 456 -36.17 27.81 19.62
C CYS A 456 -37.09 28.49 20.62
N ALA A 457 -36.96 29.82 20.73
CA ALA A 457 -37.93 30.64 21.47
C ALA A 457 -38.42 31.77 20.56
N VAL A 458 -39.71 32.10 20.68
CA VAL A 458 -40.40 33.15 19.90
C VAL A 458 -41.02 34.13 20.89
N ASP A 459 -40.75 35.41 20.75
CA ASP A 459 -41.24 36.48 21.57
C ASP A 459 -41.10 36.25 23.09
N GLY A 460 -39.93 35.68 23.46
CA GLY A 460 -39.58 35.36 24.84
C GLY A 460 -40.24 34.13 25.46
N ARG A 461 -40.87 33.27 24.63
CA ARG A 461 -41.48 32.01 25.09
C ARG A 461 -40.84 30.82 24.33
N TYR A 462 -40.64 29.71 25.03
CA TYR A 462 -40.20 28.49 24.42
C TYR A 462 -41.21 28.03 23.36
N ALA A 463 -40.72 27.79 22.12
CA ALA A 463 -41.51 27.41 20.96
C ALA A 463 -41.28 25.98 20.53
N GLY A 464 -40.19 25.35 20.97
CA GLY A 464 -39.87 23.98 20.63
C GLY A 464 -38.37 23.74 20.48
N CYS A 465 -38.02 22.51 20.07
CA CYS A 465 -36.64 22.13 19.79
C CYS A 465 -36.52 21.16 18.61
N LEU A 466 -35.33 21.09 18.05
CA LEU A 466 -34.89 20.09 17.11
C LEU A 466 -33.84 19.23 17.78
N LEU A 467 -34.01 17.90 17.70
CA LEU A 467 -33.01 16.93 18.15
C LEU A 467 -32.15 16.54 16.96
N LEU A 468 -30.84 16.60 17.14
CA LEU A 468 -29.88 16.27 16.12
C LEU A 468 -28.93 15.17 16.63
N SER A 469 -28.63 14.23 15.78
CA SER A 469 -27.57 13.25 16.03
C SER A 469 -26.63 13.17 14.82
N ASP A 470 -25.41 12.75 15.08
CA ASP A 470 -24.51 12.32 14.01
C ASP A 470 -25.07 11.06 13.35
N THR A 471 -24.69 10.78 12.12
CA THR A 471 -25.22 9.65 11.34
C THR A 471 -24.12 8.62 11.14
N LEU A 472 -24.40 7.36 11.46
CA LEU A 472 -23.49 6.25 11.13
C LEU A 472 -23.28 6.16 9.61
N LYS A 473 -22.05 5.83 9.21
CA LYS A 473 -21.77 5.48 7.82
C LYS A 473 -22.49 4.17 7.46
N GLU A 474 -22.98 4.07 6.24
CA GLU A 474 -23.82 2.93 5.78
C GLU A 474 -23.14 1.57 5.98
N ASP A 475 -21.80 1.52 5.88
CA ASP A 475 -21.02 0.30 6.00
C ASP A 475 -20.36 0.11 7.38
N ALA A 476 -20.60 0.99 8.36
CA ALA A 476 -19.98 0.92 9.69
C ALA A 476 -20.32 -0.39 10.42
N THR A 477 -21.59 -0.80 10.41
CA THR A 477 -22.02 -2.08 11.02
C THR A 477 -21.42 -3.28 10.29
N ASP A 478 -21.32 -3.24 8.96
CA ASP A 478 -20.67 -4.28 8.16
C ASP A 478 -19.18 -4.36 8.44
N ALA A 479 -18.53 -3.22 8.65
CA ALA A 479 -17.12 -3.15 9.05
C ALA A 479 -16.86 -3.95 10.34
N ILE A 480 -17.64 -3.69 11.39
CA ILE A 480 -17.49 -4.39 12.68
C ILE A 480 -17.76 -5.89 12.53
N LYS A 481 -18.80 -6.29 11.79
CA LYS A 481 -19.08 -7.71 11.50
C LYS A 481 -17.93 -8.39 10.77
N LYS A 482 -17.36 -7.76 9.75
CA LYS A 482 -16.21 -8.30 9.00
C LYS A 482 -14.96 -8.42 9.87
N LEU A 483 -14.70 -7.46 10.75
CA LEU A 483 -13.58 -7.52 11.68
C LEU A 483 -13.72 -8.68 12.68
N LYS A 484 -14.91 -8.87 13.27
CA LYS A 484 -15.21 -10.01 14.13
C LYS A 484 -15.07 -11.36 13.38
N ALA A 485 -15.47 -11.42 12.10
CA ALA A 485 -15.27 -12.61 11.25
C ALA A 485 -13.78 -12.89 10.99
N LEU A 486 -12.92 -11.86 11.01
CA LEU A 486 -11.46 -12.00 10.96
C LEU A 486 -10.82 -12.37 12.30
N LYS A 487 -11.63 -12.67 13.34
CA LYS A 487 -11.20 -12.99 14.71
C LYS A 487 -10.47 -11.82 15.38
N ILE A 488 -10.98 -10.63 15.19
CA ILE A 488 -10.57 -9.44 15.92
C ILE A 488 -11.73 -9.12 16.84
N ASP A 489 -11.61 -9.55 18.10
CA ASP A 489 -12.70 -9.46 19.08
C ASP A 489 -12.54 -8.22 19.98
N ASN A 490 -11.32 -7.68 20.13
CA ASN A 490 -11.07 -6.46 20.89
C ASN A 490 -11.27 -5.22 20.00
N ILE A 491 -12.53 -4.86 19.77
CA ILE A 491 -12.89 -3.66 19.02
C ILE A 491 -13.41 -2.62 20.02
N GLN A 492 -12.83 -1.40 19.98
CA GLN A 492 -13.15 -0.33 20.91
C GLN A 492 -13.50 0.95 20.13
N MET A 493 -14.32 1.80 20.73
CA MET A 493 -14.66 3.11 20.21
C MET A 493 -14.27 4.20 21.22
N LEU A 494 -13.57 5.25 20.77
CA LEU A 494 -13.23 6.42 21.56
C LEU A 494 -13.93 7.64 20.99
N SER A 495 -14.43 8.53 21.85
CA SER A 495 -15.09 9.76 21.43
C SER A 495 -14.95 10.86 22.47
N GLY A 496 -14.97 12.10 22.01
CA GLY A 496 -15.15 13.28 22.88
C GLY A 496 -16.60 13.59 23.24
N ASP A 497 -17.56 12.84 22.67
CA ASP A 497 -18.97 13.01 23.02
C ASP A 497 -19.28 12.40 24.39
N LYS A 498 -20.45 12.78 24.96
CA LYS A 498 -20.92 12.23 26.22
C LYS A 498 -21.00 10.70 26.18
N GLN A 499 -20.67 10.05 27.31
CA GLN A 499 -20.65 8.60 27.43
C GLN A 499 -21.97 7.97 26.99
N GLU A 500 -23.11 8.54 27.34
CA GLU A 500 -24.44 8.00 27.00
C GLU A 500 -24.69 7.96 25.48
N ILE A 501 -24.17 8.96 24.73
CA ILE A 501 -24.24 8.98 23.25
C ILE A 501 -23.38 7.87 22.68
N VAL A 502 -22.20 7.72 23.22
CA VAL A 502 -21.22 6.73 22.78
C VAL A 502 -21.75 5.31 22.99
N ASP A 503 -22.42 5.07 24.13
CA ASP A 503 -23.05 3.78 24.46
C ASP A 503 -24.16 3.40 23.46
N ILE A 504 -24.98 4.38 23.02
CA ILE A 504 -26.03 4.14 22.02
C ILE A 504 -25.40 3.69 20.70
N PHE A 505 -24.39 4.40 20.20
CA PHE A 505 -23.70 4.02 18.95
C PHE A 505 -22.96 2.68 19.08
N ALA A 506 -22.34 2.42 20.23
CA ALA A 506 -21.66 1.16 20.49
C ALA A 506 -22.63 -0.03 20.45
N ALA A 507 -23.80 0.11 21.07
CA ALA A 507 -24.85 -0.92 21.05
C ALA A 507 -25.37 -1.18 19.63
N GLU A 508 -25.59 -0.11 18.82
CA GLU A 508 -26.05 -0.22 17.43
C GLU A 508 -25.01 -0.92 16.55
N LEU A 509 -23.72 -0.63 16.74
CA LEU A 509 -22.62 -1.23 16.00
C LEU A 509 -22.23 -2.62 16.52
N GLY A 510 -22.65 -2.98 17.73
CA GLY A 510 -22.22 -4.20 18.40
C GLY A 510 -20.77 -4.15 18.87
N ILE A 511 -20.30 -2.98 19.34
CA ILE A 511 -19.00 -2.77 19.97
C ILE A 511 -19.16 -2.91 21.48
N ASP A 512 -18.32 -3.77 22.10
CA ASP A 512 -18.48 -4.10 23.51
C ASP A 512 -17.82 -3.08 24.46
N LYS A 513 -16.84 -2.32 23.95
CA LYS A 513 -16.07 -1.32 24.72
C LYS A 513 -16.10 0.01 24.02
N ALA A 514 -16.67 1.00 24.69
CA ALA A 514 -16.75 2.36 24.16
C ALA A 514 -16.55 3.37 25.29
N TYR A 515 -15.83 4.43 25.00
CA TYR A 515 -15.43 5.45 25.99
C TYR A 515 -15.75 6.83 25.43
N GLY A 516 -16.55 7.56 26.20
CA GLY A 516 -16.97 8.93 25.94
C GLY A 516 -16.22 9.95 26.81
N ASP A 517 -16.59 11.20 26.65
CA ASP A 517 -16.05 12.36 27.38
C ASP A 517 -14.52 12.50 27.34
N LEU A 518 -13.87 11.96 26.30
CA LEU A 518 -12.41 11.93 26.18
C LEU A 518 -11.88 13.20 25.51
N LEU A 519 -10.88 13.80 26.13
CA LEU A 519 -10.00 14.79 25.46
C LEU A 519 -9.01 14.07 24.53
N PRO A 520 -8.41 14.76 23.55
CA PRO A 520 -7.41 14.17 22.67
C PRO A 520 -6.24 13.51 23.43
N GLU A 521 -5.85 14.09 24.56
CA GLU A 521 -4.80 13.55 25.45
C GLU A 521 -5.23 12.25 26.12
N ASP A 522 -6.51 12.13 26.53
CA ASP A 522 -7.05 10.94 27.17
C ASP A 522 -7.10 9.76 26.18
N LYS A 523 -7.40 10.04 24.91
CA LYS A 523 -7.35 9.01 23.84
C LYS A 523 -5.94 8.45 23.69
N ALA A 524 -4.91 9.30 23.74
CA ALA A 524 -3.52 8.89 23.66
C ALA A 524 -3.13 8.01 24.85
N VAL A 525 -3.48 8.41 26.07
CA VAL A 525 -3.23 7.64 27.30
C VAL A 525 -3.93 6.28 27.25
N HIS A 526 -5.18 6.24 26.77
CA HIS A 526 -5.91 4.98 26.62
C HIS A 526 -5.21 4.01 25.64
N LEU A 527 -4.71 4.54 24.52
CA LEU A 527 -3.99 3.74 23.54
C LEU A 527 -2.66 3.23 24.09
N GLU A 528 -1.90 4.06 24.82
CA GLU A 528 -0.64 3.64 25.46
C GLU A 528 -0.88 2.52 26.49
N GLN A 529 -1.95 2.58 27.25
CA GLN A 529 -2.33 1.51 28.19
C GLN A 529 -2.64 0.20 27.45
N LEU A 530 -3.34 0.26 26.32
CA LEU A 530 -3.60 -0.92 25.47
C LEU A 530 -2.33 -1.50 24.88
N ASN A 531 -1.43 -0.65 24.36
CA ASN A 531 -0.15 -1.07 23.80
C ASN A 531 0.81 -1.65 24.86
N SER A 532 0.65 -1.28 26.12
CA SER A 532 1.46 -1.80 27.22
C SER A 532 1.05 -3.22 27.65
N ALA A 533 -0.11 -3.71 27.19
CA ALA A 533 -0.56 -5.05 27.51
C ALA A 533 0.23 -6.09 26.69
N PRO A 534 0.73 -7.19 27.32
CA PRO A 534 1.47 -8.23 26.64
C PRO A 534 0.59 -8.86 25.53
N ASP A 535 1.19 -9.15 24.39
CA ASP A 535 0.59 -9.78 23.21
C ASP A 535 -0.58 -8.99 22.56
N VAL A 536 -0.73 -7.71 22.87
CA VAL A 536 -1.70 -6.82 22.21
C VAL A 536 -0.98 -5.99 21.16
N SER A 537 -1.51 -6.01 19.94
CA SER A 537 -1.12 -5.14 18.85
C SER A 537 -2.33 -4.34 18.40
N VAL A 538 -2.22 -3.02 18.46
CA VAL A 538 -3.35 -2.10 18.29
C VAL A 538 -3.27 -1.34 16.97
N ALA A 539 -4.35 -1.38 16.20
CA ALA A 539 -4.59 -0.41 15.13
C ALA A 539 -5.54 0.68 15.62
N PHE A 540 -5.19 1.94 15.36
CA PHE A 540 -6.09 3.07 15.58
C PHE A 540 -6.63 3.56 14.23
N VAL A 541 -7.94 3.81 14.16
CA VAL A 541 -8.64 4.27 12.97
C VAL A 541 -9.28 5.62 13.27
N GLY A 542 -8.87 6.67 12.56
CA GLY A 542 -9.35 8.03 12.77
C GLY A 542 -9.41 8.84 11.47
N ASP A 543 -9.94 10.07 11.54
CA ASP A 543 -9.98 11.00 10.40
C ASP A 543 -8.66 11.75 10.17
N GLY A 544 -7.75 11.69 11.13
CA GLY A 544 -6.40 12.24 11.08
C GLY A 544 -6.29 13.75 11.29
N MET A 545 -7.39 14.48 11.45
CA MET A 545 -7.33 15.93 11.70
C MET A 545 -7.02 16.25 13.18
N ASN A 546 -7.72 15.57 14.07
CA ASN A 546 -7.55 15.77 15.53
C ASN A 546 -6.76 14.62 16.18
N ASP A 547 -6.69 13.48 15.53
CA ASP A 547 -6.15 12.24 16.09
C ASP A 547 -4.72 11.91 15.60
N ALA A 548 -4.04 12.85 14.94
CA ALA A 548 -2.68 12.65 14.44
C ALA A 548 -1.69 12.12 15.51
N PRO A 549 -1.71 12.62 16.77
CA PRO A 549 -0.86 12.05 17.83
C PRO A 549 -1.22 10.61 18.17
N VAL A 550 -2.52 10.27 18.19
CA VAL A 550 -3.02 8.94 18.53
C VAL A 550 -2.70 7.93 17.41
N LEU A 551 -2.83 8.36 16.14
CA LEU A 551 -2.39 7.58 14.97
C LEU A 551 -0.92 7.19 15.05
N ALA A 552 -0.06 8.16 15.44
CA ALA A 552 1.39 7.93 15.54
C ALA A 552 1.80 7.02 16.72
N LEU A 553 0.99 6.94 17.77
CA LEU A 553 1.23 6.09 18.95
C LEU A 553 0.78 4.65 18.76
N SER A 554 -0.08 4.36 17.79
CA SER A 554 -0.55 3.02 17.49
C SER A 554 0.51 2.18 16.77
N ASP A 555 0.42 0.84 16.85
CA ASP A 555 1.27 -0.05 16.04
C ASP A 555 1.01 0.11 14.53
N VAL A 556 -0.25 0.43 14.18
CA VAL A 556 -0.65 0.80 12.82
C VAL A 556 -1.72 1.89 12.89
N GLY A 557 -1.35 3.10 12.47
CA GLY A 557 -2.29 4.22 12.32
C GLY A 557 -3.01 4.16 10.97
N ILE A 558 -4.34 4.17 10.99
CA ILE A 558 -5.18 4.11 9.78
C ILE A 558 -5.99 5.39 9.67
N ALA A 559 -5.73 6.20 8.64
CA ALA A 559 -6.51 7.41 8.36
C ALA A 559 -7.65 7.13 7.37
N MET A 560 -8.84 7.66 7.68
CA MET A 560 -10.04 7.58 6.84
C MET A 560 -10.20 8.84 6.00
N GLY A 561 -10.77 8.71 4.78
CA GLY A 561 -11.13 9.85 3.93
C GLY A 561 -9.95 10.71 3.45
N GLY A 562 -8.74 10.17 3.41
CA GLY A 562 -7.46 10.87 3.34
C GLY A 562 -7.17 11.74 2.11
N LEU A 563 -8.05 11.83 1.13
CA LEU A 563 -7.80 12.66 -0.08
C LEU A 563 -7.89 14.17 0.18
N GLY A 564 -8.48 14.59 1.32
CA GLY A 564 -8.68 16.00 1.67
C GLY A 564 -7.76 16.53 2.79
N SER A 565 -7.13 15.69 3.59
CA SER A 565 -6.33 16.09 4.75
C SER A 565 -4.86 15.71 4.61
N ASP A 566 -4.02 16.72 4.41
CA ASP A 566 -2.57 16.54 4.31
C ASP A 566 -1.96 16.00 5.62
N ALA A 567 -2.49 16.47 6.75
CA ALA A 567 -2.05 16.03 8.09
C ALA A 567 -2.38 14.56 8.37
N ALA A 568 -3.56 14.08 7.94
CA ALA A 568 -3.94 12.67 8.07
C ALA A 568 -3.03 11.74 7.27
N ILE A 569 -2.75 12.14 6.02
CA ILE A 569 -1.84 11.39 5.16
C ILE A 569 -0.44 11.36 5.76
N GLU A 570 0.03 12.45 6.38
CA GLU A 570 1.39 12.51 6.92
C GLU A 570 1.56 11.64 8.18
N SER A 571 0.56 11.56 9.03
CA SER A 571 0.62 10.91 10.34
C SER A 571 0.31 9.41 10.31
N ALA A 572 -0.55 8.95 9.38
CA ALA A 572 -0.99 7.56 9.32
C ALA A 572 -0.01 6.65 8.57
N ASP A 573 -0.01 5.36 8.88
CA ASP A 573 0.74 4.30 8.22
C ASP A 573 -0.03 3.68 7.04
N VAL A 574 -1.35 3.71 7.15
CA VAL A 574 -2.32 3.24 6.15
C VAL A 574 -3.34 4.34 5.92
N VAL A 575 -3.62 4.65 4.66
CA VAL A 575 -4.62 5.64 4.27
C VAL A 575 -5.73 4.96 3.48
N ILE A 576 -6.96 5.06 3.96
CA ILE A 576 -8.16 4.60 3.25
C ILE A 576 -8.73 5.81 2.51
N GLN A 577 -8.64 5.79 1.18
CA GLN A 577 -9.05 6.90 0.32
C GLN A 577 -10.57 7.05 0.25
N THR A 578 -11.27 5.93 0.33
CA THR A 578 -12.73 5.88 0.47
C THR A 578 -13.12 6.22 1.89
N ASP A 579 -14.30 6.79 2.06
CA ASP A 579 -14.82 7.07 3.40
C ASP A 579 -15.57 5.88 4.00
N GLN A 580 -15.07 4.65 3.74
CA GLN A 580 -15.71 3.37 4.08
C GLN A 580 -14.95 2.62 5.18
N PRO A 581 -15.46 2.55 6.43
CA PRO A 581 -14.87 1.77 7.52
C PRO A 581 -14.64 0.29 7.19
N SER A 582 -15.47 -0.32 6.34
CA SER A 582 -15.33 -1.73 5.94
C SER A 582 -14.02 -2.05 5.22
N ARG A 583 -13.34 -1.04 4.66
CA ARG A 583 -12.02 -1.17 4.03
C ARG A 583 -10.91 -1.52 5.01
N VAL A 584 -11.09 -1.26 6.31
CA VAL A 584 -10.15 -1.70 7.34
C VAL A 584 -10.06 -3.23 7.36
N ALA A 585 -11.20 -3.92 7.34
CA ALA A 585 -11.23 -5.38 7.26
C ALA A 585 -10.61 -5.91 5.94
N THR A 586 -10.82 -5.19 4.85
CA THR A 586 -10.20 -5.49 3.54
C THR A 586 -8.69 -5.35 3.60
N ALA A 587 -8.14 -4.29 4.22
CA ALA A 587 -6.72 -4.07 4.42
C ALA A 587 -6.07 -5.25 5.17
N ILE A 588 -6.68 -5.69 6.27
CA ILE A 588 -6.21 -6.86 7.05
C ILE A 588 -6.26 -8.14 6.21
N SER A 589 -7.31 -8.34 5.44
CA SER A 589 -7.48 -9.51 4.57
C SER A 589 -6.39 -9.58 3.49
N ILE A 590 -6.04 -8.45 2.87
CA ILE A 590 -4.95 -8.33 1.89
C ILE A 590 -3.61 -8.63 2.57
N GLY A 591 -3.34 -8.03 3.74
CA GLY A 591 -2.14 -8.30 4.52
C GLY A 591 -1.97 -9.79 4.82
N ARG A 592 -3.00 -10.43 5.37
CA ARG A 592 -3.01 -11.89 5.70
C ARG A 592 -2.81 -12.76 4.46
N ALA A 593 -3.41 -12.39 3.32
CA ALA A 593 -3.23 -13.11 2.06
C ALA A 593 -1.81 -12.97 1.53
N THR A 594 -1.24 -11.76 1.57
CA THR A 594 0.14 -11.47 1.18
C THR A 594 1.11 -12.28 2.01
N ARG A 595 0.99 -12.22 3.34
CA ARG A 595 1.84 -12.99 4.26
C ARG A 595 1.75 -14.49 4.02
N ARG A 596 0.55 -15.02 3.74
CA ARG A 596 0.37 -16.45 3.41
C ARG A 596 1.12 -16.84 2.15
N ILE A 597 1.06 -16.03 1.09
CA ILE A 597 1.79 -16.28 -0.17
C ILE A 597 3.29 -16.21 0.07
N VAL A 598 3.77 -15.20 0.80
CA VAL A 598 5.18 -15.04 1.14
C VAL A 598 5.68 -16.26 1.94
N MET A 599 4.91 -16.72 2.93
CA MET A 599 5.27 -17.91 3.72
C MET A 599 5.25 -19.20 2.88
N GLN A 600 4.31 -19.35 1.96
CA GLN A 600 4.30 -20.47 1.01
C GLN A 600 5.56 -20.48 0.16
N ASN A 601 5.99 -19.33 -0.33
CA ASN A 601 7.21 -19.18 -1.11
C ASN A 601 8.45 -19.55 -0.29
N ILE A 602 8.55 -19.04 0.94
CA ILE A 602 9.67 -19.34 1.85
C ILE A 602 9.75 -20.84 2.14
N ILE A 603 8.65 -21.43 2.59
CA ILE A 603 8.60 -22.86 2.96
C ILE A 603 8.88 -23.73 1.74
N GLY A 604 8.21 -23.45 0.62
CA GLY A 604 8.38 -24.23 -0.62
C GLY A 604 9.81 -24.18 -1.15
N ALA A 605 10.40 -22.98 -1.24
CA ALA A 605 11.76 -22.81 -1.73
C ALA A 605 12.80 -23.49 -0.79
N ILE A 606 12.66 -23.35 0.53
CA ILE A 606 13.56 -23.98 1.49
C ILE A 606 13.43 -25.52 1.42
N THR A 607 12.21 -26.05 1.32
CA THR A 607 11.98 -27.50 1.26
C THR A 607 12.62 -28.11 0.03
N VAL A 608 12.37 -27.57 -1.17
CA VAL A 608 13.01 -28.07 -2.40
C VAL A 608 14.52 -27.95 -2.30
N LYS A 609 15.02 -26.86 -1.77
CA LYS A 609 16.46 -26.63 -1.62
C LYS A 609 17.13 -27.64 -0.72
N ILE A 610 16.55 -27.94 0.45
CA ILE A 610 17.07 -28.97 1.36
C ILE A 610 17.09 -30.35 0.66
N LEU A 611 16.03 -30.70 -0.06
CA LEU A 611 15.99 -31.98 -0.79
C LEU A 611 17.09 -32.08 -1.85
N VAL A 612 17.30 -31.03 -2.62
CA VAL A 612 18.34 -31.03 -3.68
C VAL A 612 19.74 -30.97 -3.07
N LEU A 613 19.95 -30.25 -1.94
CA LEU A 613 21.21 -30.26 -1.19
C LEU A 613 21.58 -31.65 -0.66
N ILE A 614 20.62 -32.37 -0.11
CA ILE A 614 20.81 -33.76 0.34
C ILE A 614 21.19 -34.64 -0.87
N ALA A 615 20.44 -34.55 -1.96
CA ALA A 615 20.76 -35.31 -3.18
C ALA A 615 22.16 -34.99 -3.73
N GLY A 616 22.58 -33.71 -3.71
CA GLY A 616 23.91 -33.28 -4.11
C GLY A 616 25.02 -33.83 -3.22
N ALA A 617 24.85 -33.79 -1.90
CA ALA A 617 25.81 -34.32 -0.94
C ALA A 617 26.02 -35.83 -1.10
N PHE A 618 24.97 -36.59 -1.43
CA PHE A 618 25.07 -38.02 -1.72
C PHE A 618 25.54 -38.34 -3.15
N GLY A 619 25.73 -37.32 -4.02
CA GLY A 619 26.20 -37.50 -5.39
C GLY A 619 25.10 -37.91 -6.41
N PHE A 620 23.82 -37.78 -6.02
CA PHE A 620 22.68 -38.05 -6.91
C PHE A 620 22.29 -36.87 -7.79
N ALA A 621 22.77 -35.64 -7.48
CA ALA A 621 22.49 -34.46 -8.28
C ALA A 621 23.73 -34.04 -9.08
N THR A 622 23.51 -33.68 -10.34
CA THR A 622 24.52 -33.04 -11.20
C THR A 622 24.45 -31.51 -11.07
N LEU A 623 25.49 -30.80 -11.53
CA LEU A 623 25.50 -29.34 -11.61
C LEU A 623 24.33 -28.80 -12.46
N TRP A 624 23.97 -29.49 -13.55
CA TRP A 624 22.82 -29.13 -14.38
C TRP A 624 21.50 -29.21 -13.63
N ALA A 625 21.27 -30.34 -12.94
CA ALA A 625 20.06 -30.53 -12.15
C ALA A 625 19.93 -29.50 -11.03
N ALA A 626 21.06 -29.14 -10.42
CA ALA A 626 21.14 -28.13 -9.39
C ALA A 626 20.65 -26.75 -9.85
N VAL A 627 21.20 -26.25 -10.96
CA VAL A 627 20.84 -24.95 -11.52
C VAL A 627 19.39 -24.96 -12.05
N PHE A 628 18.98 -26.06 -12.70
CA PHE A 628 17.61 -26.17 -13.21
C PHE A 628 16.57 -26.17 -12.09
N ALA A 629 16.87 -26.83 -10.97
CA ALA A 629 16.01 -26.81 -9.80
C ALA A 629 15.90 -25.40 -9.18
N ASP A 630 17.02 -24.67 -9.05
CA ASP A 630 17.03 -23.33 -8.48
C ASP A 630 16.25 -22.33 -9.34
N VAL A 631 16.49 -22.31 -10.66
CA VAL A 631 15.76 -21.47 -11.61
C VAL A 631 14.27 -21.83 -11.67
N GLY A 632 13.94 -23.13 -11.67
CA GLY A 632 12.55 -23.60 -11.66
C GLY A 632 11.79 -23.17 -10.43
N VAL A 633 12.39 -23.30 -9.25
CA VAL A 633 11.80 -22.82 -7.99
C VAL A 633 11.64 -21.31 -8.02
N ALA A 634 12.62 -20.57 -8.50
CA ALA A 634 12.55 -19.12 -8.60
C ALA A 634 11.36 -18.66 -9.48
N LEU A 635 11.14 -19.30 -10.62
CA LEU A 635 9.98 -19.01 -11.47
C LEU A 635 8.65 -19.34 -10.79
N LEU A 636 8.57 -20.49 -10.11
CA LEU A 636 7.35 -20.89 -9.39
C LEU A 636 6.98 -19.91 -8.29
N VAL A 637 7.95 -19.43 -7.48
CA VAL A 637 7.68 -18.48 -6.41
C VAL A 637 7.33 -17.09 -6.94
N VAL A 638 7.90 -16.67 -8.09
CA VAL A 638 7.50 -15.43 -8.77
C VAL A 638 6.05 -15.52 -9.25
N LEU A 639 5.66 -16.62 -9.91
CA LEU A 639 4.29 -16.85 -10.36
C LEU A 639 3.30 -16.90 -9.19
N ASN A 640 3.67 -17.54 -8.08
CA ASN A 640 2.84 -17.55 -6.87
C ASN A 640 2.69 -16.14 -6.27
N SER A 641 3.74 -15.31 -6.28
CA SER A 641 3.69 -13.94 -5.79
C SER A 641 2.73 -13.05 -6.61
N VAL A 642 2.71 -13.22 -7.93
CA VAL A 642 1.82 -12.46 -8.82
C VAL A 642 0.34 -12.82 -8.62
N ARG A 643 0.04 -14.00 -8.09
CA ARG A 643 -1.34 -14.47 -7.84
C ARG A 643 -2.14 -13.56 -6.92
N ILE A 644 -1.48 -12.77 -6.05
CA ILE A 644 -2.15 -11.80 -5.16
C ILE A 644 -2.91 -10.74 -5.95
N LEU A 645 -2.42 -10.34 -7.13
CA LEU A 645 -3.02 -9.32 -7.97
C LEU A 645 -4.36 -9.73 -8.59
N GLY A 646 -4.58 -11.03 -8.78
CA GLY A 646 -5.83 -11.58 -9.33
C GLY A 646 -6.85 -11.97 -8.27
N LYS A 647 -6.52 -11.83 -6.98
CA LYS A 647 -7.40 -12.24 -5.90
C LYS A 647 -8.47 -11.18 -5.64
N LYS A 648 -9.74 -11.60 -5.51
CA LYS A 648 -10.86 -10.76 -5.04
C LYS A 648 -10.90 -10.76 -3.52
N PHE A 649 -11.09 -9.61 -2.90
CA PHE A 649 -11.15 -9.39 -1.47
C PHE A 649 -12.48 -8.80 -1.03
#